data_7cbf37c7667a4b8dd7fe88b94153d83c
#
_entry.id   7cbf37c7667a4b8dd7fe88b94153d83c
#
_cell.length_a   1.000
_cell.length_b   1.000
_cell.length_c   1.000
_cell.angle_alpha   90.00
_cell.angle_beta   90.00
_cell.angle_gamma   90.00
#
_symmetry.space_group_name_H-M   'P 1'
#
loop_
_entity.id
_entity.type
_entity.pdbx_description
1 polymer ?
#
loop_
_entity_poly.entity_id
_entity_poly.type
_entity_poly.pdbx_seq_one_letter_code
_entity_poly.pdbx_strand_id
1 'polypeptide(L)'
;MDGIRQLLITSLFPQGSSEKLIVHVKTYKDIQSSESSKDIRGTPRYLCLTQKRNTIRLLKVKRNQNGAFSIGKTWALEEIKQIQIVDAHQFSITLNKAYLWAVERGKDKMIFLAFLIDFCRRYASRMPKLVNIDEPRILRFLADPSAPTLSEESPISPTASSVHRAESPMSPIPAVSAVRPPISSPVSIAVPELHEPRQNEERRAREAKREREKRERQVLEEKERQKKEEEIQDKLAERAFLMNVEELLTDFNWKANGNATVLEKRLLGELHALEAANVHAIIQSDERVRSIVDHIDKSLAELDSMESWLSLYAAELNSMGDDIREIEIQNRALQILNTNQLSLITELDALLSAISIPKRCLDSLQYDSMDTVDDVIRIQESAEMLQKILKTKLPDGLQSMVAVQERLESYNVHGNRFSERVFKFLKDQFEQQAKVYQEIRTKSSPTNNRKNQSASIMAHPHETVEDQLIKFQGFNLWEKEMEPRMYGELQRCYAQAMAPLFERDIRELIDTTRNFYSSLRKRDVDELEYLFKPEESRPARALAYAPTLRTEDLKPHRYRHMLRGSAEGINSNRSSIDEDEKATDEAFAQMMNQSIMLLCREQNYMSDLFELTSTRSFLERGMVYSQVPNKSELYSRRDKIRDVKISKKILSWMEIIFETMEPNMVSLLEYGVKSDPTLTVSMLAAVEYQQEKWEGSDQEFALKLCESLSQRLTRMFESFIGDQIRIIEETKVSIKKRKGVLSFFRTFPIFAMRLEVAAVHVQPESETRVTVNSAYEKVIQAMMASLESIAKEGDQTGDDKDQLNATIMYIENMHHLYHTLRTNKLHVLEKWIKHAKSQYDSSLNSYVHVIIRRPLGRLLEFFEGVETMARTSSMPEEVSFHMNYNKTQLRKVITMYPPKEIKKSLEQLYKRVDKHFSEEEGLLQVVWRGIQEEFIQQHERMENLIRQCYPDVGIHLEFTIQDLLDMMSELARKVNI
;
A
#
# COMPACT_ATOMS: atom_id res chain seq x y z
N MET A 1 -19.25 13.25 25.06
CA MET A 1 -18.34 12.06 25.10
C MET A 1 -16.93 12.38 25.56
N ASP A 2 -16.46 13.61 25.44
CA ASP A 2 -15.05 13.97 25.68
C ASP A 2 -14.58 13.84 27.13
N GLY A 3 -15.46 14.11 28.12
CA GLY A 3 -15.09 13.96 29.53
C GLY A 3 -14.75 12.53 29.96
N ILE A 4 -15.50 11.53 29.48
CA ILE A 4 -15.23 10.11 29.80
C ILE A 4 -13.96 9.63 29.09
N ARG A 5 -13.73 10.09 27.85
CA ARG A 5 -12.52 9.77 27.10
C ARG A 5 -11.28 10.27 27.83
N GLN A 6 -11.34 11.50 28.33
CA GLN A 6 -10.23 12.11 29.06
C GLN A 6 -9.95 11.40 30.38
N LEU A 7 -11.00 11.00 31.12
CA LEU A 7 -10.88 10.20 32.34
C LEU A 7 -10.33 8.79 32.07
N LEU A 8 -10.69 8.14 30.97
CA LEU A 8 -10.10 6.87 30.55
C LEU A 8 -8.62 7.01 30.22
N ILE A 9 -8.24 8.07 29.49
CA ILE A 9 -6.83 8.34 29.15
C ILE A 9 -6.00 8.58 30.41
N THR A 10 -6.43 9.45 31.30
CA THR A 10 -5.70 9.80 32.53
C THR A 10 -5.61 8.63 33.51
N SER A 11 -6.68 7.80 33.61
CA SER A 11 -6.70 6.66 34.55
C SER A 11 -5.95 5.43 34.07
N LEU A 12 -5.94 5.16 32.75
CA LEU A 12 -5.40 3.93 32.19
C LEU A 12 -4.05 4.11 31.50
N PHE A 13 -3.76 5.31 31.01
CA PHE A 13 -2.56 5.62 30.24
C PHE A 13 -1.85 6.86 30.78
N PRO A 14 -1.10 6.72 31.89
CA PRO A 14 -0.37 7.85 32.51
C PRO A 14 0.63 8.45 31.52
N GLN A 15 1.00 9.72 31.74
CA GLN A 15 1.96 10.44 30.91
C GLN A 15 3.26 9.63 30.77
N GLY A 16 3.66 9.33 29.51
CA GLY A 16 4.79 8.46 29.19
C GLY A 16 4.42 7.03 28.75
N SER A 17 3.13 6.65 28.80
CA SER A 17 2.68 5.37 28.26
C SER A 17 2.81 5.34 26.73
N SER A 18 3.39 4.26 26.19
CA SER A 18 3.46 4.03 24.74
C SER A 18 2.12 3.57 24.14
N GLU A 19 1.06 3.47 24.95
CA GLU A 19 -0.26 3.00 24.54
C GLU A 19 -1.25 4.17 24.43
N LYS A 20 -1.96 4.26 23.28
CA LYS A 20 -2.91 5.35 22.98
C LYS A 20 -4.33 4.80 22.85
N LEU A 21 -5.33 5.48 23.42
CA LEU A 21 -6.73 5.17 23.25
C LEU A 21 -7.23 5.71 21.91
N ILE A 22 -7.76 4.84 21.06
CA ILE A 22 -8.31 5.19 19.74
C ILE A 22 -9.80 5.50 19.87
N VAL A 23 -10.59 4.50 20.22
CA VAL A 23 -12.06 4.62 20.37
C VAL A 23 -12.53 3.84 21.59
N HIS A 24 -13.63 4.30 22.20
CA HIS A 24 -14.27 3.61 23.30
C HIS A 24 -15.78 3.62 23.12
N VAL A 25 -16.43 2.60 23.70
CA VAL A 25 -17.88 2.52 23.76
C VAL A 25 -18.32 2.09 25.15
N LYS A 26 -19.35 2.75 25.71
CA LYS A 26 -19.98 2.36 26.96
C LYS A 26 -20.94 1.20 26.68
N THR A 27 -20.75 0.09 27.38
CA THR A 27 -21.52 -1.14 27.19
C THR A 27 -22.05 -1.65 28.53
N TYR A 28 -23.06 -2.46 28.46
CA TYR A 28 -23.65 -3.12 29.61
C TYR A 28 -23.56 -4.64 29.42
N LYS A 29 -23.27 -5.33 30.52
CA LYS A 29 -23.28 -6.80 30.60
C LYS A 29 -24.47 -7.22 31.48
N ASP A 30 -25.08 -8.35 31.19
CA ASP A 30 -26.24 -8.90 31.89
C ASP A 30 -27.54 -8.06 31.65
N ILE A 31 -28.07 -8.23 30.45
CA ILE A 31 -29.32 -7.61 30.02
C ILE A 31 -30.44 -8.54 30.45
N GLN A 32 -31.18 -8.14 31.51
CA GLN A 32 -32.52 -8.63 31.69
C GLN A 32 -33.41 -7.84 30.72
N SER A 33 -33.91 -8.50 29.68
CA SER A 33 -34.81 -7.95 28.69
C SER A 33 -36.15 -7.65 29.32
N SER A 34 -36.39 -6.41 29.67
CA SER A 34 -37.76 -5.91 29.90
C SER A 34 -38.12 -5.03 28.71
N GLU A 35 -39.11 -5.44 27.96
CA GLU A 35 -39.53 -4.89 26.65
C GLU A 35 -40.10 -3.47 26.69
N SER A 36 -40.08 -2.72 27.75
CA SER A 36 -40.82 -1.46 27.83
C SER A 36 -40.11 -0.24 28.40
N SER A 37 -38.80 -0.26 28.61
CA SER A 37 -38.11 0.98 29.03
C SER A 37 -36.79 1.20 28.37
N LYS A 38 -36.56 2.46 27.93
CA LYS A 38 -35.29 2.99 27.39
C LYS A 38 -34.09 2.88 28.35
N ASP A 39 -34.27 2.36 29.55
CA ASP A 39 -33.22 2.23 30.57
C ASP A 39 -32.62 0.84 30.57
N ILE A 40 -31.44 0.75 29.95
CA ILE A 40 -30.60 -0.46 30.01
C ILE A 40 -30.05 -0.57 31.42
N ARG A 41 -30.66 -1.43 32.26
CA ARG A 41 -30.20 -1.69 33.64
C ARG A 41 -29.12 -2.77 33.61
N GLY A 42 -27.90 -2.38 33.90
CA GLY A 42 -26.76 -3.30 34.01
C GLY A 42 -25.51 -2.60 34.53
N THR A 43 -24.50 -3.37 34.94
CA THR A 43 -23.23 -2.77 35.39
C THR A 43 -22.48 -2.21 34.19
N PRO A 44 -22.17 -0.89 34.14
CA PRO A 44 -21.53 -0.28 33.01
C PRO A 44 -20.09 -0.81 32.85
N ARG A 45 -19.73 -1.11 31.62
CA ARG A 45 -18.38 -1.49 31.19
C ARG A 45 -17.98 -0.62 30.02
N TYR A 46 -16.71 -0.52 29.76
CA TYR A 46 -16.21 0.20 28.59
C TYR A 46 -15.36 -0.75 27.76
N LEU A 47 -15.65 -0.83 26.47
CA LEU A 47 -14.78 -1.48 25.50
C LEU A 47 -13.93 -0.38 24.86
N CYS A 48 -12.62 -0.57 24.91
CA CYS A 48 -11.65 0.40 24.42
C CYS A 48 -10.74 -0.28 23.38
N LEU A 49 -10.57 0.33 22.23
CA LEU A 49 -9.53 -0.03 21.27
C LEU A 49 -8.31 0.84 21.54
N THR A 50 -7.17 0.21 21.72
CA THR A 50 -5.92 0.88 22.03
C THR A 50 -4.82 0.43 21.09
N GLN A 51 -3.91 1.35 20.79
CA GLN A 51 -2.71 1.08 20.02
C GLN A 51 -1.48 1.16 20.92
N LYS A 52 -0.68 0.09 20.92
CA LYS A 52 0.61 0.03 21.58
C LYS A 52 1.68 -0.29 20.56
N ARG A 53 2.52 0.71 20.21
CA ARG A 53 3.45 0.62 19.07
C ARG A 53 2.69 0.20 17.80
N ASN A 54 2.94 -0.99 17.28
CA ASN A 54 2.31 -1.51 16.06
C ASN A 54 1.21 -2.56 16.32
N THR A 55 0.78 -2.75 17.56
CA THR A 55 -0.26 -3.72 17.93
C THR A 55 -1.52 -3.02 18.43
N ILE A 56 -2.68 -3.45 17.92
CA ILE A 56 -4.00 -2.99 18.38
C ILE A 56 -4.56 -4.02 19.37
N ARG A 57 -5.16 -3.52 20.46
CA ARG A 57 -5.73 -4.36 21.52
C ARG A 57 -7.15 -3.92 21.86
N LEU A 58 -8.00 -4.89 22.18
CA LEU A 58 -9.32 -4.67 22.71
C LEU A 58 -9.29 -4.82 24.21
N LEU A 59 -9.59 -3.75 24.93
CA LEU A 59 -9.62 -3.72 26.40
C LEU A 59 -11.06 -3.70 26.90
N LYS A 60 -11.36 -4.52 27.93
CA LYS A 60 -12.57 -4.41 28.72
C LYS A 60 -12.25 -3.70 30.02
N VAL A 61 -12.83 -2.54 30.22
CA VAL A 61 -12.57 -1.64 31.35
C VAL A 61 -13.79 -1.56 32.25
N LYS A 62 -13.59 -1.52 33.55
CA LYS A 62 -14.61 -1.28 34.58
C LYS A 62 -14.32 0.01 35.35
N ARG A 63 -15.36 0.72 35.74
CA ARG A 63 -15.26 1.84 36.69
C ARG A 63 -15.39 1.30 38.10
N ASN A 64 -14.44 1.63 38.96
CA ASN A 64 -14.41 1.23 40.36
C ASN A 64 -15.27 2.18 41.22
N GLN A 65 -15.56 1.81 42.46
CA GLN A 65 -16.35 2.64 43.40
C GLN A 65 -15.70 4.00 43.69
N ASN A 66 -14.38 4.09 43.63
CA ASN A 66 -13.59 5.32 43.79
C ASN A 66 -13.59 6.22 42.52
N GLY A 67 -14.37 5.88 41.50
CA GLY A 67 -14.45 6.63 40.24
C GLY A 67 -13.33 6.34 39.22
N ALA A 68 -12.25 5.68 39.60
CA ALA A 68 -11.13 5.33 38.73
C ALA A 68 -11.48 4.14 37.80
N PHE A 69 -10.82 4.08 36.65
CA PHE A 69 -11.00 2.98 35.70
C PHE A 69 -9.90 1.92 35.87
N SER A 70 -10.28 0.65 35.72
CA SER A 70 -9.34 -0.48 35.76
C SER A 70 -9.59 -1.45 34.61
N ILE A 71 -8.49 -1.98 34.04
CA ILE A 71 -8.55 -2.95 32.94
C ILE A 71 -8.95 -4.31 33.53
N GLY A 72 -10.05 -4.88 33.01
CA GLY A 72 -10.52 -6.19 33.44
C GLY A 72 -10.00 -7.34 32.58
N LYS A 73 -10.01 -7.16 31.25
CA LYS A 73 -9.49 -8.13 30.28
C LYS A 73 -8.92 -7.40 29.09
N THR A 74 -7.90 -8.00 28.49
CA THR A 74 -7.25 -7.53 27.27
C THR A 74 -7.23 -8.65 26.26
N TRP A 75 -7.52 -8.34 24.99
CA TRP A 75 -7.50 -9.30 23.89
C TRP A 75 -6.74 -8.69 22.71
N ALA A 76 -6.00 -9.52 21.99
CA ALA A 76 -5.44 -9.14 20.70
C ALA A 76 -6.52 -9.19 19.61
N LEU A 77 -6.35 -8.44 18.53
CA LEU A 77 -7.31 -8.48 17.41
C LEU A 77 -7.40 -9.89 16.79
N GLU A 78 -6.32 -10.62 16.78
CA GLU A 78 -6.21 -11.99 16.24
C GLU A 78 -7.05 -13.01 16.98
N GLU A 79 -7.42 -12.73 18.24
CA GLU A 79 -8.28 -13.58 19.04
C GLU A 79 -9.77 -13.47 18.66
N ILE A 80 -10.14 -12.45 17.86
CA ILE A 80 -11.52 -12.22 17.45
C ILE A 80 -11.88 -13.15 16.29
N LYS A 81 -12.79 -14.09 16.56
CA LYS A 81 -13.22 -15.08 15.56
C LYS A 81 -14.45 -14.63 14.78
N GLN A 82 -15.38 -13.92 15.45
CA GLN A 82 -16.62 -13.48 14.83
C GLN A 82 -17.10 -12.19 15.47
N ILE A 83 -17.71 -11.33 14.66
CA ILE A 83 -18.41 -10.10 15.07
C ILE A 83 -19.81 -10.19 14.49
N GLN A 84 -20.82 -9.98 15.33
CA GLN A 84 -22.23 -10.11 14.95
C GLN A 84 -23.03 -8.93 15.50
N ILE A 85 -23.87 -8.32 14.69
CA ILE A 85 -24.93 -7.42 15.15
C ILE A 85 -26.14 -8.29 15.48
N VAL A 86 -26.59 -8.21 16.73
CA VAL A 86 -27.74 -8.98 17.20
C VAL A 86 -29.01 -8.16 17.05
N ASP A 87 -28.98 -6.88 17.46
CA ASP A 87 -30.10 -5.98 17.48
C ASP A 87 -29.65 -4.52 17.28
N ALA A 88 -30.57 -3.54 17.20
CA ALA A 88 -30.26 -2.12 17.08
C ALA A 88 -29.29 -1.62 18.15
N HIS A 89 -29.39 -2.14 19.37
CA HIS A 89 -28.58 -1.77 20.54
C HIS A 89 -27.58 -2.86 20.99
N GLN A 90 -27.60 -4.05 20.40
CA GLN A 90 -26.79 -5.17 20.85
C GLN A 90 -25.85 -5.67 19.76
N PHE A 91 -24.68 -6.14 20.18
CA PHE A 91 -23.71 -6.81 19.32
C PHE A 91 -22.94 -7.87 20.10
N SER A 92 -22.44 -8.87 19.41
CA SER A 92 -21.65 -9.95 19.96
C SER A 92 -20.26 -9.99 19.34
N ILE A 93 -19.26 -10.21 20.19
CA ILE A 93 -17.90 -10.49 19.77
C ILE A 93 -17.53 -11.88 20.29
N THR A 94 -17.22 -12.80 19.38
CA THR A 94 -16.79 -14.14 19.72
C THR A 94 -15.26 -14.22 19.71
N LEU A 95 -14.71 -14.50 20.87
CA LEU A 95 -13.31 -14.80 21.11
C LEU A 95 -13.19 -16.31 21.39
N ASN A 96 -12.80 -16.71 22.59
CA ASN A 96 -12.92 -18.09 23.06
C ASN A 96 -14.36 -18.43 23.48
N LYS A 97 -15.15 -17.41 23.82
CA LYS A 97 -16.59 -17.47 24.10
C LYS A 97 -17.26 -16.28 23.41
N ALA A 98 -18.54 -16.40 23.09
CA ALA A 98 -19.33 -15.29 22.62
C ALA A 98 -19.63 -14.34 23.78
N TYR A 99 -19.34 -13.06 23.62
CA TYR A 99 -19.64 -12.00 24.56
C TYR A 99 -20.68 -11.08 23.95
N LEU A 100 -21.86 -11.03 24.54
CA LEU A 100 -22.95 -10.14 24.17
C LEU A 100 -22.81 -8.81 24.92
N TRP A 101 -22.95 -7.72 24.19
CA TRP A 101 -22.85 -6.36 24.70
C TRP A 101 -24.03 -5.52 24.26
N ALA A 102 -24.58 -4.71 25.17
CA ALA A 102 -25.58 -3.70 24.82
C ALA A 102 -25.00 -2.30 24.97
N VAL A 103 -25.48 -1.36 24.16
CA VAL A 103 -25.11 0.05 24.17
C VAL A 103 -26.35 0.94 24.30
N GLU A 104 -26.22 2.10 24.92
CA GLU A 104 -27.31 3.06 25.07
C GLU A 104 -27.72 3.66 23.72
N ARG A 105 -26.78 3.90 22.81
CA ARG A 105 -27.01 4.53 21.51
C ARG A 105 -26.52 3.64 20.39
N GLY A 106 -27.41 3.29 19.47
CA GLY A 106 -27.05 2.48 18.29
C GLY A 106 -25.93 3.11 17.45
N LYS A 107 -25.85 4.45 17.42
CA LYS A 107 -24.81 5.20 16.74
C LYS A 107 -23.41 4.93 17.32
N ASP A 108 -23.27 4.90 18.64
CA ASP A 108 -21.99 4.62 19.31
C ASP A 108 -21.51 3.19 19.02
N LYS A 109 -22.45 2.24 18.90
CA LYS A 109 -22.19 0.87 18.44
C LYS A 109 -21.62 0.84 17.05
N MET A 110 -22.27 1.55 16.10
CA MET A 110 -21.86 1.54 14.71
C MET A 110 -20.47 2.16 14.52
N ILE A 111 -20.18 3.26 15.17
CA ILE A 111 -18.86 3.89 15.16
C ILE A 111 -17.80 2.94 15.75
N PHE A 112 -18.07 2.33 16.88
CA PHE A 112 -17.12 1.39 17.50
C PHE A 112 -16.85 0.17 16.63
N LEU A 113 -17.91 -0.41 16.04
CA LEU A 113 -17.77 -1.55 15.14
C LEU A 113 -17.03 -1.18 13.84
N ALA A 114 -17.25 0.03 13.31
CA ALA A 114 -16.54 0.53 12.15
C ALA A 114 -15.02 0.56 12.40
N PHE A 115 -14.60 1.15 13.52
CA PHE A 115 -13.19 1.15 13.90
C PHE A 115 -12.65 -0.26 14.16
N LEU A 116 -13.41 -1.12 14.82
CA LEU A 116 -12.99 -2.49 15.11
C LEU A 116 -12.77 -3.30 13.82
N ILE A 117 -13.68 -3.20 12.86
CA ILE A 117 -13.62 -3.92 11.58
C ILE A 117 -12.46 -3.38 10.73
N ASP A 118 -12.31 -2.05 10.65
CA ASP A 118 -11.20 -1.42 9.92
C ASP A 118 -9.84 -1.84 10.49
N PHE A 119 -9.71 -1.86 11.81
CA PHE A 119 -8.47 -2.32 12.44
C PHE A 119 -8.23 -3.83 12.28
N CYS A 120 -9.27 -4.66 12.30
CA CYS A 120 -9.11 -6.07 11.98
C CYS A 120 -8.63 -6.25 10.53
N ARG A 121 -9.12 -5.43 9.60
CA ARG A 121 -8.68 -5.46 8.19
C ARG A 121 -7.21 -5.07 8.03
N ARG A 122 -6.75 -4.04 8.74
CA ARG A 122 -5.39 -3.50 8.59
C ARG A 122 -4.32 -4.23 9.38
N TYR A 123 -4.68 -4.80 10.55
CA TYR A 123 -3.69 -5.28 11.51
C TYR A 123 -3.86 -6.73 11.94
N ALA A 124 -4.99 -7.40 11.63
CA ALA A 124 -5.17 -8.80 11.96
C ALA A 124 -4.74 -9.69 10.78
N SER A 125 -4.02 -10.74 11.06
CA SER A 125 -3.60 -11.74 10.07
C SER A 125 -4.77 -12.50 9.43
N ARG A 126 -5.95 -12.50 10.07
CA ARG A 126 -7.18 -13.12 9.58
C ARG A 126 -8.39 -12.28 9.95
N MET A 127 -9.24 -11.95 8.95
CA MET A 127 -10.50 -11.26 9.20
C MET A 127 -11.47 -12.14 10.00
N PRO A 128 -12.10 -11.59 11.06
CA PRO A 128 -13.17 -12.28 11.78
C PRO A 128 -14.39 -12.48 10.89
N LYS A 129 -15.19 -13.53 11.17
CA LYS A 129 -16.45 -13.75 10.46
C LYS A 129 -17.44 -12.64 10.83
N LEU A 130 -17.95 -11.91 9.86
CA LEU A 130 -18.95 -10.88 10.03
C LEU A 130 -20.34 -11.49 9.83
N VAL A 131 -21.26 -11.29 10.80
CA VAL A 131 -22.62 -11.82 10.75
C VAL A 131 -23.61 -10.68 11.00
N ASN A 132 -24.59 -10.54 10.12
CA ASN A 132 -25.56 -9.45 10.11
C ASN A 132 -24.89 -8.06 10.05
N ILE A 133 -23.79 -7.96 9.30
CA ILE A 133 -22.99 -6.76 9.15
C ILE A 133 -22.86 -6.44 7.67
N ASP A 134 -23.41 -5.31 7.27
CA ASP A 134 -23.14 -4.71 5.96
C ASP A 134 -21.88 -3.85 6.09
N GLU A 135 -20.76 -4.44 5.68
CA GLU A 135 -19.43 -3.84 5.87
C GLU A 135 -19.31 -2.47 5.18
N PRO A 136 -19.68 -2.28 3.89
CA PRO A 136 -19.62 -0.98 3.24
C PRO A 136 -20.47 0.09 3.96
N ARG A 137 -21.60 -0.30 4.52
CA ARG A 137 -22.50 0.61 5.25
C ARG A 137 -21.91 1.03 6.60
N ILE A 138 -21.28 0.09 7.31
CA ILE A 138 -20.66 0.37 8.61
C ILE A 138 -19.40 1.22 8.46
N LEU A 139 -18.56 0.96 7.46
CA LEU A 139 -17.35 1.72 7.25
C LEU A 139 -17.59 3.18 6.86
N ARG A 140 -18.77 3.53 6.36
CA ARG A 140 -19.16 4.94 6.16
C ARG A 140 -19.14 5.77 7.44
N PHE A 141 -19.36 5.16 8.60
CA PHE A 141 -19.25 5.85 9.89
C PHE A 141 -17.84 6.26 10.28
N LEU A 142 -16.82 5.80 9.56
CA LEU A 142 -15.46 6.29 9.71
C LEU A 142 -15.25 7.62 8.97
N ALA A 143 -15.95 7.80 7.84
CA ALA A 143 -15.85 9.01 7.01
C ALA A 143 -16.76 10.13 7.55
N ASP A 144 -17.96 9.82 8.03
CA ASP A 144 -18.89 10.79 8.61
C ASP A 144 -19.60 10.23 9.88
N PRO A 145 -19.07 10.55 11.06
CA PRO A 145 -19.69 10.15 12.34
C PRO A 145 -21.04 10.82 12.62
N SER A 146 -21.44 11.84 11.83
CA SER A 146 -22.68 12.57 12.00
C SER A 146 -23.83 12.09 11.12
N ALA A 147 -23.60 11.10 10.25
CA ALA A 147 -24.64 10.54 9.39
C ALA A 147 -25.90 10.12 10.16
N PRO A 148 -27.12 10.50 9.71
CA PRO A 148 -28.34 10.15 10.40
C PRO A 148 -28.59 8.65 10.35
N THR A 149 -28.84 8.06 11.51
CA THR A 149 -29.39 6.72 11.61
C THR A 149 -30.81 6.77 11.08
N LEU A 150 -31.03 6.20 9.89
CA LEU A 150 -32.39 5.96 9.41
C LEU A 150 -33.10 5.04 10.40
N SER A 151 -34.28 5.48 10.81
CA SER A 151 -35.19 4.84 11.75
C SER A 151 -35.50 3.39 11.39
N GLU A 152 -35.67 2.66 12.46
CA GLU A 152 -36.15 1.30 12.61
C GLU A 152 -37.05 0.80 11.48
N GLU A 153 -36.54 -0.14 10.71
CA GLU A 153 -37.35 -1.10 10.00
C GLU A 153 -36.87 -2.51 10.30
N SER A 154 -37.83 -3.37 10.58
CA SER A 154 -37.78 -4.73 11.10
C SER A 154 -36.82 -5.71 10.37
N PRO A 155 -36.47 -6.83 10.98
CA PRO A 155 -35.35 -7.68 10.56
C PRO A 155 -35.68 -8.46 9.28
N ILE A 156 -34.83 -8.30 8.29
CA ILE A 156 -34.82 -9.14 7.10
C ILE A 156 -33.82 -10.28 7.34
N SER A 157 -34.32 -11.48 7.30
CA SER A 157 -33.58 -12.73 7.32
C SER A 157 -32.72 -12.89 6.07
N PRO A 158 -31.62 -13.67 6.14
CA PRO A 158 -30.60 -13.69 5.12
C PRO A 158 -30.94 -14.59 3.96
N THR A 159 -30.79 -14.12 2.75
CA THR A 159 -30.57 -14.99 1.59
C THR A 159 -29.35 -14.57 0.80
N ALA A 160 -28.65 -15.56 0.38
CA ALA A 160 -27.34 -15.54 -0.25
C ALA A 160 -27.39 -15.12 -1.72
N SER A 161 -26.24 -14.61 -2.16
CA SER A 161 -25.62 -14.73 -3.49
C SER A 161 -26.38 -14.20 -4.71
N SER A 162 -25.86 -13.20 -5.33
CA SER A 162 -25.05 -13.23 -6.55
C SER A 162 -25.01 -11.87 -7.24
N VAL A 163 -23.80 -11.48 -7.57
CA VAL A 163 -23.35 -10.74 -8.74
C VAL A 163 -24.47 -10.28 -9.71
N HIS A 164 -24.64 -8.98 -9.88
CA HIS A 164 -24.50 -8.28 -11.15
C HIS A 164 -24.73 -6.77 -11.00
N ARG A 165 -23.82 -6.05 -11.55
CA ARG A 165 -23.76 -4.75 -12.19
C ARG A 165 -25.11 -4.27 -12.71
N ALA A 166 -25.50 -3.04 -12.34
CA ALA A 166 -26.07 -2.04 -13.24
C ALA A 166 -26.69 -0.85 -12.49
N GLU A 167 -26.26 0.29 -12.88
CA GLU A 167 -27.02 1.51 -13.18
C GLU A 167 -28.15 1.95 -12.24
N SER A 168 -27.91 3.12 -11.68
CA SER A 168 -28.89 3.91 -10.95
C SER A 168 -29.99 4.39 -11.85
N PRO A 169 -31.24 4.40 -11.41
CA PRO A 169 -32.22 5.31 -11.97
C PRO A 169 -32.53 6.46 -11.00
N MET A 170 -32.53 7.63 -11.57
CA MET A 170 -33.02 8.87 -11.00
C MET A 170 -34.46 8.73 -10.49
N SER A 171 -34.72 9.31 -9.36
CA SER A 171 -36.07 9.52 -8.85
C SER A 171 -36.76 10.69 -9.53
N PRO A 172 -38.04 10.61 -9.82
CA PRO A 172 -38.78 11.70 -10.43
C PRO A 172 -39.39 12.62 -9.36
N ILE A 173 -39.26 13.90 -9.59
CA ILE A 173 -39.94 14.98 -8.87
C ILE A 173 -41.38 15.08 -9.36
N PRO A 174 -42.36 15.38 -8.49
CA PRO A 174 -43.76 15.42 -8.87
C PRO A 174 -44.09 16.65 -9.72
N ALA A 175 -44.81 16.41 -10.79
CA ALA A 175 -45.36 17.42 -11.66
C ALA A 175 -46.54 18.13 -11.05
N VAL A 176 -46.50 19.45 -11.06
CA VAL A 176 -47.66 20.30 -10.84
C VAL A 176 -48.28 20.65 -12.21
N SER A 177 -49.58 20.38 -12.30
CA SER A 177 -50.44 20.65 -13.46
C SER A 177 -50.43 22.12 -13.86
N ALA A 178 -50.36 22.37 -15.14
CA ALA A 178 -50.97 23.58 -15.74
C ALA A 178 -51.50 23.31 -17.14
N VAL A 179 -52.76 23.27 -17.21
CA VAL A 179 -53.69 23.87 -18.14
C VAL A 179 -53.19 24.17 -19.60
N ARG A 180 -53.87 23.45 -20.52
CA ARG A 180 -53.99 23.84 -21.93
C ARG A 180 -55.01 24.99 -22.11
N PRO A 181 -55.00 25.76 -23.17
CA PRO A 181 -55.52 25.40 -24.49
C PRO A 181 -54.97 26.25 -25.67
N PRO A 182 -55.62 26.30 -26.87
CA PRO A 182 -55.51 25.35 -27.99
C PRO A 182 -55.24 26.03 -29.38
N ILE A 183 -55.08 25.16 -30.39
CA ILE A 183 -55.46 25.33 -31.83
C ILE A 183 -54.54 26.15 -32.78
N SER A 184 -53.93 25.46 -33.72
CA SER A 184 -54.34 25.45 -35.11
C SER A 184 -53.42 24.57 -35.98
N SER A 185 -54.08 23.66 -36.70
CA SER A 185 -53.53 22.90 -37.84
C SER A 185 -53.66 23.79 -39.10
N PRO A 186 -53.33 23.42 -40.33
CA PRO A 186 -52.71 22.16 -40.86
C PRO A 186 -51.69 22.43 -41.99
N VAL A 187 -50.97 21.44 -42.41
CA VAL A 187 -50.79 21.09 -43.83
C VAL A 187 -50.24 19.67 -43.98
N SER A 188 -50.99 18.95 -44.81
CA SER A 188 -50.70 17.63 -45.36
C SER A 188 -49.45 17.54 -46.18
N ILE A 189 -48.91 16.32 -46.30
CA ILE A 189 -48.71 15.59 -47.54
C ILE A 189 -48.10 14.18 -47.28
N ALA A 190 -48.88 13.21 -47.80
CA ALA A 190 -48.57 11.95 -48.45
C ALA A 190 -48.08 10.75 -47.64
N VAL A 191 -48.94 9.76 -47.75
CA VAL A 191 -48.83 8.31 -47.49
C VAL A 191 -48.01 7.67 -48.62
N PRO A 192 -47.34 6.55 -48.47
CA PRO A 192 -48.04 5.30 -48.82
C PRO A 192 -47.96 4.15 -47.83
N GLU A 193 -49.05 3.40 -47.88
CA GLU A 193 -49.39 2.13 -47.27
C GLU A 193 -48.31 1.01 -47.42
N LEU A 194 -48.26 0.07 -46.51
CA LEU A 194 -48.73 -1.34 -46.75
C LEU A 194 -48.43 -2.21 -45.52
N HIS A 195 -49.52 -2.84 -45.05
CA HIS A 195 -49.66 -4.18 -44.44
C HIS A 195 -48.63 -4.69 -43.42
N GLU A 196 -48.98 -4.99 -42.19
CA GLU A 196 -49.86 -6.04 -41.63
C GLU A 196 -49.91 -5.91 -40.06
N PRO A 197 -51.07 -5.79 -39.45
CA PRO A 197 -51.15 -5.72 -37.99
C PRO A 197 -51.85 -6.91 -37.30
N ARG A 198 -51.83 -8.12 -37.81
CA ARG A 198 -52.49 -9.21 -37.09
C ARG A 198 -51.56 -10.26 -36.40
N GLN A 199 -50.32 -10.38 -36.78
CA GLN A 199 -49.40 -11.35 -36.13
C GLN A 199 -48.71 -10.84 -34.86
N ASN A 200 -48.62 -9.53 -34.68
CA ASN A 200 -47.92 -8.94 -33.53
C ASN A 200 -48.77 -8.85 -32.25
N GLU A 201 -50.09 -8.80 -32.39
CA GLU A 201 -50.99 -8.79 -31.21
C GLU A 201 -51.12 -10.18 -30.59
N GLU A 202 -51.23 -11.24 -31.42
CA GLU A 202 -51.22 -12.60 -30.90
C GLU A 202 -49.89 -13.00 -30.22
N ARG A 203 -48.77 -12.48 -30.72
CA ARG A 203 -47.44 -12.72 -30.10
C ARG A 203 -47.31 -12.02 -28.76
N ARG A 204 -47.78 -10.75 -28.68
CA ARG A 204 -47.80 -10.00 -27.40
C ARG A 204 -48.76 -10.60 -26.39
N ALA A 205 -49.90 -11.11 -26.82
CA ALA A 205 -50.85 -11.80 -25.95
C ALA A 205 -50.30 -13.16 -25.44
N ARG A 206 -49.55 -13.90 -26.27
CA ARG A 206 -48.86 -15.14 -25.83
C ARG A 206 -47.67 -14.86 -24.91
N GLU A 207 -46.93 -13.79 -25.18
CA GLU A 207 -45.85 -13.38 -24.30
C GLU A 207 -46.38 -12.86 -22.95
N ALA A 208 -47.46 -12.07 -22.95
CA ALA A 208 -48.10 -11.59 -21.71
C ALA A 208 -48.72 -12.73 -20.89
N LYS A 209 -49.27 -13.77 -21.57
CA LYS A 209 -49.79 -14.97 -20.88
C LYS A 209 -48.66 -15.79 -20.28
N ARG A 210 -47.52 -15.94 -20.98
CA ARG A 210 -46.30 -16.62 -20.45
C ARG A 210 -45.65 -15.86 -19.26
N GLU A 211 -45.68 -14.54 -19.31
CA GLU A 211 -45.22 -13.75 -18.17
C GLU A 211 -46.17 -13.84 -16.95
N ARG A 212 -47.48 -13.88 -17.14
CA ARG A 212 -48.42 -14.14 -16.04
C ARG A 212 -48.23 -15.52 -15.43
N GLU A 213 -48.10 -16.57 -16.25
CA GLU A 213 -47.83 -17.92 -15.80
C GLU A 213 -46.47 -18.04 -15.08
N LYS A 214 -45.48 -17.28 -15.51
CA LYS A 214 -44.19 -17.20 -14.78
C LYS A 214 -44.30 -16.48 -13.44
N ARG A 215 -45.05 -15.39 -13.39
CA ARG A 215 -45.31 -14.70 -12.12
C ARG A 215 -46.11 -15.52 -11.12
N GLU A 216 -47.12 -16.24 -11.63
CA GLU A 216 -47.90 -17.16 -10.78
C GLU A 216 -47.04 -18.32 -10.26
N ARG A 217 -46.14 -18.90 -11.06
CA ARG A 217 -45.19 -19.89 -10.59
C ARG A 217 -44.20 -19.33 -9.56
N GLN A 218 -43.70 -18.14 -9.78
CA GLN A 218 -42.81 -17.49 -8.83
C GLN A 218 -43.50 -17.19 -7.49
N VAL A 219 -44.75 -16.75 -7.53
CA VAL A 219 -45.54 -16.53 -6.31
C VAL A 219 -45.86 -17.86 -5.60
N LEU A 220 -46.06 -18.95 -6.33
CA LEU A 220 -46.28 -20.27 -5.73
C LEU A 220 -44.98 -20.80 -5.08
N GLU A 221 -43.86 -20.70 -5.80
CA GLU A 221 -42.54 -21.08 -5.27
C GLU A 221 -42.13 -20.25 -4.05
N GLU A 222 -42.51 -18.97 -4.04
CA GLU A 222 -42.23 -18.08 -2.93
C GLU A 222 -43.09 -18.41 -1.70
N LYS A 223 -44.37 -18.78 -1.92
CA LYS A 223 -45.25 -19.29 -0.85
C LYS A 223 -44.78 -20.64 -0.30
N GLU A 224 -44.23 -21.52 -1.13
CA GLU A 224 -43.65 -22.77 -0.66
C GLU A 224 -42.34 -22.58 0.11
N ARG A 225 -41.55 -21.56 -0.27
CA ARG A 225 -40.34 -21.17 0.50
C ARG A 225 -40.72 -20.56 1.86
N GLN A 226 -41.69 -19.65 1.88
CA GLN A 226 -42.20 -19.08 3.12
C GLN A 226 -42.72 -20.14 4.07
N LYS A 227 -43.47 -21.11 3.57
CA LYS A 227 -44.00 -22.20 4.38
C LYS A 227 -42.89 -23.12 4.92
N LYS A 228 -41.79 -23.33 4.18
CA LYS A 228 -40.63 -24.08 4.64
C LYS A 228 -39.78 -23.29 5.63
N GLU A 229 -39.72 -21.95 5.49
CA GLU A 229 -39.05 -21.06 6.42
C GLU A 229 -39.80 -20.94 7.73
N GLU A 230 -41.14 -20.90 7.69
CA GLU A 230 -41.98 -20.94 8.90
C GLU A 230 -41.81 -22.26 9.66
N GLU A 231 -41.78 -23.39 8.97
CA GLU A 231 -41.54 -24.71 9.58
C GLU A 231 -40.14 -24.83 10.21
N ILE A 232 -39.14 -24.14 9.65
CA ILE A 232 -37.79 -24.10 10.20
C ILE A 232 -37.73 -23.13 11.39
N GLN A 233 -38.46 -22.00 11.35
CA GLN A 233 -38.54 -21.09 12.45
C GLN A 233 -39.27 -21.71 13.64
N ASP A 234 -40.40 -22.45 13.42
CA ASP A 234 -41.07 -23.16 14.48
C ASP A 234 -40.19 -24.20 15.16
N LYS A 235 -39.40 -24.96 14.38
CA LYS A 235 -38.41 -25.90 14.94
C LYS A 235 -37.27 -25.26 15.69
N LEU A 236 -36.86 -24.05 15.24
CA LEU A 236 -35.83 -23.24 15.94
C LEU A 236 -36.42 -22.58 17.19
N ALA A 237 -37.67 -22.15 17.13
CA ALA A 237 -38.38 -21.57 18.28
C ALA A 237 -38.62 -22.63 19.36
N GLU A 238 -39.01 -23.84 18.97
CA GLU A 238 -39.16 -24.98 19.89
C GLU A 238 -37.81 -25.38 20.54
N ARG A 239 -36.74 -25.33 19.79
CA ARG A 239 -35.42 -25.63 20.30
C ARG A 239 -34.88 -24.51 21.22
N ALA A 240 -35.17 -23.24 20.89
CA ALA A 240 -34.88 -22.08 21.75
C ALA A 240 -35.71 -22.09 23.02
N PHE A 241 -36.98 -22.52 22.94
CA PHE A 241 -37.86 -22.68 24.08
C PHE A 241 -37.37 -23.80 25.04
N LEU A 242 -36.90 -24.93 24.50
CA LEU A 242 -36.37 -26.02 25.32
C LEU A 242 -35.04 -25.62 26.00
N MET A 243 -34.17 -24.84 25.31
CA MET A 243 -32.97 -24.26 25.93
C MET A 243 -33.29 -23.21 27.01
N ASN A 244 -34.29 -22.36 26.76
CA ASN A 244 -34.73 -21.40 27.73
C ASN A 244 -35.38 -22.06 28.96
N VAL A 245 -36.05 -23.18 28.77
CA VAL A 245 -36.68 -23.93 29.88
C VAL A 245 -35.61 -24.54 30.78
N GLU A 246 -34.51 -25.04 30.18
CA GLU A 246 -33.41 -25.66 30.97
C GLU A 246 -32.63 -24.58 31.75
N GLU A 247 -32.43 -23.40 31.15
CA GLU A 247 -31.81 -22.22 31.79
C GLU A 247 -32.73 -21.63 32.89
N LEU A 248 -34.02 -21.57 32.62
CA LEU A 248 -35.05 -21.14 33.63
C LEU A 248 -35.09 -22.11 34.79
N LEU A 249 -34.99 -23.43 34.57
CA LEU A 249 -35.01 -24.42 35.66
C LEU A 249 -33.73 -24.33 36.50
N THR A 250 -32.61 -23.99 35.94
CA THR A 250 -31.35 -23.76 36.66
C THR A 250 -31.34 -22.44 37.45
N ASP A 251 -31.91 -21.37 36.92
CA ASP A 251 -32.06 -20.09 37.62
C ASP A 251 -33.03 -20.14 38.80
N PHE A 252 -33.98 -21.06 38.79
CA PHE A 252 -34.98 -21.24 39.83
C PHE A 252 -34.56 -22.22 40.93
N ASN A 253 -33.35 -22.79 40.91
CA ASN A 253 -32.87 -23.77 41.90
C ASN A 253 -33.90 -24.90 42.15
N TRP A 254 -34.56 -25.35 41.07
CA TRP A 254 -35.63 -26.33 41.14
C TRP A 254 -35.08 -27.69 41.53
N LYS A 255 -35.50 -28.18 42.69
CA LYS A 255 -35.27 -29.55 43.14
C LYS A 255 -36.58 -30.31 42.93
N ALA A 256 -36.44 -31.50 42.35
CA ALA A 256 -37.56 -32.34 41.90
C ALA A 256 -38.63 -32.74 42.94
N ASN A 257 -38.49 -32.28 44.19
CA ASN A 257 -39.43 -32.54 45.25
C ASN A 257 -40.01 -31.24 45.84
N GLY A 258 -41.11 -30.76 45.29
CA GLY A 258 -42.07 -29.98 46.06
C GLY A 258 -42.33 -28.51 45.61
N ASN A 259 -41.68 -27.97 44.57
CA ASN A 259 -41.85 -26.55 44.27
C ASN A 259 -42.50 -26.23 42.92
N ALA A 260 -43.25 -27.19 42.32
CA ALA A 260 -43.94 -26.93 41.04
C ALA A 260 -44.94 -25.77 41.10
N THR A 261 -45.65 -25.59 42.20
CA THR A 261 -46.65 -24.52 42.39
C THR A 261 -46.03 -23.12 42.55
N VAL A 262 -44.78 -23.03 42.99
CA VAL A 262 -44.05 -21.76 43.08
C VAL A 262 -43.51 -21.35 41.71
N LEU A 263 -43.02 -22.30 40.90
CA LEU A 263 -42.62 -22.05 39.53
C LEU A 263 -43.80 -21.65 38.65
N GLU A 264 -44.95 -22.35 38.82
CA GLU A 264 -46.18 -22.06 38.10
C GLU A 264 -46.69 -20.62 38.39
N LYS A 265 -46.70 -20.20 39.66
CA LYS A 265 -47.08 -18.85 40.01
C LYS A 265 -46.17 -17.77 39.45
N ARG A 266 -44.88 -18.05 39.34
CA ARG A 266 -43.92 -17.08 38.80
C ARG A 266 -44.00 -17.00 37.30
N LEU A 267 -44.09 -18.17 36.60
CA LEU A 267 -44.35 -18.18 35.18
C LEU A 267 -45.66 -17.52 34.79
N LEU A 268 -46.70 -17.74 35.58
CA LEU A 268 -47.97 -16.99 35.40
C LEU A 268 -47.80 -15.49 35.60
N GLY A 269 -46.97 -15.06 36.57
CA GLY A 269 -46.67 -13.65 36.79
C GLY A 269 -45.92 -13.01 35.62
N GLU A 270 -44.96 -13.71 35.07
CA GLU A 270 -44.21 -13.24 33.88
C GLU A 270 -45.07 -13.26 32.61
N LEU A 271 -45.98 -14.25 32.45
CA LEU A 271 -46.92 -14.28 31.36
C LEU A 271 -47.87 -13.07 31.42
N HIS A 272 -48.43 -12.76 32.62
CA HIS A 272 -49.29 -11.58 32.80
C HIS A 272 -48.55 -10.25 32.53
N ALA A 273 -47.25 -10.18 32.87
CA ALA A 273 -46.43 -9.01 32.56
C ALA A 273 -46.22 -8.82 31.06
N LEU A 274 -45.98 -9.93 30.34
CA LEU A 274 -45.85 -9.95 28.87
C LEU A 274 -47.18 -9.61 28.16
N GLU A 275 -48.30 -10.15 28.70
CA GLU A 275 -49.64 -9.81 28.20
C GLU A 275 -49.96 -8.32 28.40
N ALA A 276 -49.64 -7.77 29.58
CA ALA A 276 -49.80 -6.35 29.83
C ALA A 276 -48.94 -5.47 28.93
N ALA A 277 -47.69 -5.87 28.68
CA ALA A 277 -46.84 -5.14 27.75
C ALA A 277 -47.36 -5.20 26.31
N ASN A 278 -47.89 -6.34 25.88
CA ASN A 278 -48.47 -6.52 24.55
C ASN A 278 -49.76 -5.67 24.40
N VAL A 279 -50.62 -5.68 25.41
CA VAL A 279 -51.83 -4.81 25.45
C VAL A 279 -51.44 -3.32 25.39
N HIS A 280 -50.39 -2.92 26.11
CA HIS A 280 -49.92 -1.53 26.04
C HIS A 280 -49.37 -1.16 24.66
N ALA A 281 -48.64 -2.06 24.00
CA ALA A 281 -48.15 -1.84 22.64
C ALA A 281 -49.30 -1.72 21.63
N ILE A 282 -50.36 -2.53 21.79
CA ILE A 282 -51.54 -2.46 20.95
C ILE A 282 -52.29 -1.12 21.17
N ILE A 283 -52.49 -0.69 22.43
CA ILE A 283 -53.14 0.59 22.74
C ILE A 283 -52.33 1.77 22.12
N GLN A 284 -51.01 1.73 22.22
CA GLN A 284 -50.18 2.79 21.66
C GLN A 284 -50.18 2.81 20.13
N SER A 285 -50.39 1.65 19.50
CA SER A 285 -50.60 1.54 18.06
C SER A 285 -51.95 2.08 17.67
N ASP A 286 -53.00 1.81 18.48
CA ASP A 286 -54.37 2.32 18.25
C ASP A 286 -54.45 3.85 18.37
N GLU A 287 -53.72 4.44 19.35
CA GLU A 287 -53.61 5.91 19.46
C GLU A 287 -52.96 6.56 18.25
N ARG A 288 -51.91 5.92 17.68
CA ARG A 288 -51.27 6.41 16.45
C ARG A 288 -52.22 6.33 15.25
N VAL A 289 -52.93 5.21 15.12
CA VAL A 289 -53.94 5.06 14.06
C VAL A 289 -55.03 6.08 14.18
N ARG A 290 -55.54 6.34 15.42
CA ARG A 290 -56.55 7.40 15.67
C ARG A 290 -56.01 8.77 15.28
N SER A 291 -54.78 9.10 15.66
CA SER A 291 -54.18 10.38 15.28
C SER A 291 -54.06 10.55 13.76
N ILE A 292 -53.75 9.47 13.03
CA ILE A 292 -53.72 9.50 11.55
C ILE A 292 -55.12 9.65 10.98
N VAL A 293 -56.11 8.94 11.53
CA VAL A 293 -57.50 9.06 11.11
C VAL A 293 -58.01 10.48 11.38
N ASP A 294 -57.73 11.06 12.56
CA ASP A 294 -58.09 12.44 12.88
C ASP A 294 -57.48 13.47 11.91
N HIS A 295 -56.21 13.22 11.47
CA HIS A 295 -55.59 14.08 10.47
C HIS A 295 -56.23 13.93 9.08
N ILE A 296 -56.61 12.71 8.71
CA ILE A 296 -57.32 12.45 7.45
C ILE A 296 -58.71 13.11 7.52
N ASP A 297 -59.42 12.94 8.62
CA ASP A 297 -60.76 13.53 8.78
C ASP A 297 -60.71 15.07 8.74
N LYS A 298 -59.69 15.68 9.35
CA LYS A 298 -59.48 17.13 9.27
C LYS A 298 -59.22 17.59 7.83
N SER A 299 -58.33 16.81 7.10
CA SER A 299 -58.02 17.10 5.71
C SER A 299 -59.27 16.92 4.80
N LEU A 300 -60.10 15.94 5.09
CA LEU A 300 -61.38 15.74 4.39
C LEU A 300 -62.34 16.90 4.67
N ALA A 301 -62.46 17.33 5.92
CA ALA A 301 -63.31 18.47 6.29
C ALA A 301 -62.85 19.79 5.62
N GLU A 302 -61.55 20.00 5.48
CA GLU A 302 -61.01 21.14 4.72
C GLU A 302 -61.33 21.03 3.21
N LEU A 303 -61.25 19.83 2.62
CA LEU A 303 -61.65 19.56 1.25
C LEU A 303 -63.14 19.77 1.01
N ASP A 304 -63.98 19.27 1.93
CA ASP A 304 -65.45 19.48 1.87
C ASP A 304 -65.80 20.97 2.00
N SER A 305 -65.06 21.69 2.85
CA SER A 305 -65.20 23.15 2.98
C SER A 305 -64.83 23.86 1.67
N MET A 306 -63.77 23.45 1.00
CA MET A 306 -63.37 23.98 -0.29
C MET A 306 -64.40 23.62 -1.39
N GLU A 307 -64.92 22.40 -1.38
CA GLU A 307 -65.95 21.97 -2.33
C GLU A 307 -67.26 22.73 -2.15
N SER A 308 -67.67 22.92 -0.88
CA SER A 308 -68.83 23.74 -0.56
C SER A 308 -68.61 25.18 -0.98
N TRP A 309 -67.42 25.74 -0.78
CA TRP A 309 -67.13 27.12 -1.19
C TRP A 309 -67.12 27.27 -2.71
N LEU A 310 -66.53 26.28 -3.44
CA LEU A 310 -66.58 26.26 -4.90
C LEU A 310 -67.95 26.08 -5.47
N SER A 311 -68.82 25.27 -4.81
CA SER A 311 -70.20 25.10 -5.26
C SER A 311 -71.10 26.37 -5.00
N LEU A 312 -70.88 27.12 -3.91
CA LEU A 312 -71.46 28.39 -3.66
C LEU A 312 -71.12 29.43 -4.74
N TYR A 313 -69.75 29.44 -5.05
CA TYR A 313 -69.25 30.32 -6.14
C TYR A 313 -69.83 29.96 -7.53
N ALA A 314 -70.00 28.69 -7.79
CA ALA A 314 -70.62 28.24 -9.06
C ALA A 314 -72.07 28.62 -9.12
N ALA A 315 -72.82 28.56 -7.99
CA ALA A 315 -74.20 28.97 -7.95
C ALA A 315 -74.41 30.49 -8.11
N GLU A 316 -73.53 31.29 -7.46
CA GLU A 316 -73.59 32.78 -7.61
C GLU A 316 -73.20 33.21 -9.07
N LEU A 317 -72.18 32.55 -9.66
CA LEU A 317 -71.80 32.82 -11.05
C LEU A 317 -72.95 32.47 -12.05
N ASN A 318 -73.62 31.36 -11.82
CA ASN A 318 -74.72 30.96 -12.69
C ASN A 318 -75.95 31.89 -12.52
N SER A 319 -76.23 32.43 -11.28
CA SER A 319 -77.34 33.38 -11.04
C SER A 319 -77.11 34.76 -11.67
N MET A 320 -75.84 35.14 -11.85
CA MET A 320 -75.51 36.42 -12.53
C MET A 320 -75.25 36.26 -14.03
N GLY A 321 -75.47 35.06 -14.55
CA GLY A 321 -75.06 34.73 -15.95
C GLY A 321 -75.69 35.55 -17.05
N ASP A 322 -76.90 36.04 -16.87
CA ASP A 322 -77.63 36.84 -17.88
C ASP A 322 -77.26 38.34 -17.77
N ASP A 323 -77.12 38.90 -16.60
CA ASP A 323 -76.59 40.26 -16.38
C ASP A 323 -75.16 40.43 -16.80
N ILE A 324 -74.31 39.39 -16.55
CA ILE A 324 -72.95 39.42 -16.89
C ILE A 324 -72.70 39.35 -18.41
N ARG A 325 -73.53 38.59 -19.17
CA ARG A 325 -73.43 38.55 -20.63
C ARG A 325 -73.67 39.97 -21.29
N GLU A 326 -74.52 40.73 -20.78
CA GLU A 326 -74.81 42.13 -21.30
C GLU A 326 -73.62 43.05 -20.97
N ILE A 327 -73.09 42.93 -19.75
CA ILE A 327 -71.86 43.65 -19.30
C ILE A 327 -70.61 43.09 -20.01
N GLU A 328 -70.46 41.77 -20.21
CA GLU A 328 -69.39 41.17 -20.96
C GLU A 328 -69.26 41.70 -22.39
N ILE A 329 -70.40 41.89 -23.07
CA ILE A 329 -70.42 42.43 -24.46
C ILE A 329 -69.95 43.88 -24.48
N GLN A 330 -70.30 44.68 -23.49
CA GLN A 330 -69.98 46.11 -23.42
C GLN A 330 -68.53 46.38 -22.91
N ASN A 331 -68.02 45.50 -22.05
CA ASN A 331 -66.70 45.72 -21.43
C ASN A 331 -65.57 44.78 -21.93
N ARG A 332 -65.91 43.88 -22.87
CA ARG A 332 -64.91 42.83 -23.36
C ARG A 332 -63.65 43.49 -23.90
N ALA A 333 -63.71 44.56 -24.58
CA ALA A 333 -62.54 45.28 -25.06
C ALA A 333 -61.72 45.91 -23.97
N LEU A 334 -62.39 46.48 -22.93
CA LEU A 334 -61.74 47.07 -21.76
C LEU A 334 -61.13 46.01 -20.83
N GLN A 335 -61.80 44.87 -20.66
CA GLN A 335 -61.27 43.75 -19.92
C GLN A 335 -60.02 43.14 -20.59
N ILE A 336 -60.09 42.97 -21.94
CA ILE A 336 -58.92 42.48 -22.69
C ILE A 336 -57.75 43.46 -22.52
N LEU A 337 -58.05 44.76 -22.66
CA LEU A 337 -57.04 45.82 -22.54
C LEU A 337 -56.43 45.82 -21.10
N ASN A 338 -57.30 45.74 -20.08
CA ASN A 338 -56.89 45.70 -18.67
C ASN A 338 -56.15 44.45 -18.32
N THR A 339 -56.60 43.26 -18.82
CA THR A 339 -55.93 42.00 -18.65
C THR A 339 -54.55 42.03 -19.31
N ASN A 340 -54.48 42.56 -20.52
CA ASN A 340 -53.23 42.74 -21.23
C ASN A 340 -52.28 43.74 -20.51
N GLN A 341 -52.83 44.83 -19.97
CA GLN A 341 -52.08 45.81 -19.20
C GLN A 341 -51.55 45.16 -17.88
N LEU A 342 -52.39 44.41 -17.17
CA LEU A 342 -51.95 43.71 -15.93
C LEU A 342 -50.95 42.64 -16.24
N SER A 343 -51.17 41.88 -17.34
CA SER A 343 -50.18 40.90 -17.79
C SER A 343 -48.86 41.56 -18.19
N LEU A 344 -48.94 42.70 -18.90
CA LEU A 344 -47.75 43.48 -19.26
C LEU A 344 -47.03 44.02 -18.02
N ILE A 345 -47.75 44.50 -17.02
CA ILE A 345 -47.19 44.98 -15.74
C ILE A 345 -46.49 43.84 -15.03
N THR A 346 -47.16 42.68 -14.92
CA THR A 346 -46.58 41.50 -14.23
C THR A 346 -45.35 40.99 -14.93
N GLU A 347 -45.34 40.94 -16.28
CA GLU A 347 -44.15 40.56 -17.07
C GLU A 347 -43.02 41.60 -16.99
N LEU A 348 -43.37 42.90 -16.97
CA LEU A 348 -42.40 43.99 -16.79
C LEU A 348 -41.80 43.96 -15.36
N ASP A 349 -42.64 43.73 -14.34
CA ASP A 349 -42.20 43.62 -12.96
C ASP A 349 -41.32 42.37 -12.78
N ALA A 350 -41.69 41.27 -13.39
CA ALA A 350 -40.87 40.04 -13.41
C ALA A 350 -39.52 40.31 -14.11
N LEU A 351 -39.55 41.00 -15.28
CA LEU A 351 -38.34 41.37 -15.98
C LEU A 351 -37.47 42.33 -15.17
N LEU A 352 -38.05 43.37 -14.58
CA LEU A 352 -37.31 44.30 -13.73
C LEU A 352 -36.70 43.59 -12.51
N SER A 353 -37.46 42.67 -11.88
CA SER A 353 -36.97 41.90 -10.77
C SER A 353 -35.84 40.93 -11.20
N ALA A 354 -35.92 40.41 -12.42
CA ALA A 354 -34.91 39.50 -12.99
C ALA A 354 -33.63 40.25 -13.41
N ILE A 355 -33.71 41.55 -13.76
CA ILE A 355 -32.59 42.33 -14.31
C ILE A 355 -32.05 43.39 -13.35
N SER A 356 -32.77 43.75 -12.31
CA SER A 356 -32.37 44.86 -11.42
C SER A 356 -31.37 44.40 -10.37
N ILE A 357 -30.19 45.01 -10.37
CA ILE A 357 -29.21 44.91 -9.30
C ILE A 357 -29.31 46.16 -8.42
N PRO A 358 -29.38 46.05 -7.09
CA PRO A 358 -29.29 47.18 -6.19
C PRO A 358 -27.98 47.95 -6.39
N LYS A 359 -28.03 49.24 -6.45
CA LYS A 359 -26.85 50.08 -6.65
C LYS A 359 -25.73 49.78 -5.60
N ARG A 360 -26.12 49.44 -4.36
CA ARG A 360 -25.20 49.07 -3.30
C ARG A 360 -24.35 47.85 -3.67
N CYS A 361 -24.91 46.88 -4.39
CA CYS A 361 -24.16 45.69 -4.81
C CYS A 361 -23.12 46.06 -5.89
N LEU A 362 -23.45 46.92 -6.82
CA LEU A 362 -22.53 47.42 -7.84
C LEU A 362 -21.43 48.27 -7.23
N ASP A 363 -21.77 49.13 -6.25
CA ASP A 363 -20.79 49.93 -5.51
C ASP A 363 -19.86 49.04 -4.65
N SER A 364 -20.43 47.99 -4.03
CA SER A 364 -19.63 46.99 -3.27
C SER A 364 -18.61 46.27 -4.16
N LEU A 365 -19.00 45.83 -5.36
CA LEU A 365 -18.07 45.17 -6.29
C LEU A 365 -16.94 46.11 -6.73
N GLN A 366 -17.18 47.43 -6.74
CA GLN A 366 -16.23 48.41 -7.24
C GLN A 366 -15.33 49.03 -6.14
N TYR A 367 -15.81 49.19 -4.91
CA TYR A 367 -15.15 50.02 -3.90
C TYR A 367 -14.88 49.33 -2.56
N ASP A 368 -15.65 48.29 -2.17
CA ASP A 368 -15.46 47.67 -0.86
C ASP A 368 -14.08 47.01 -0.74
N SER A 369 -13.45 47.03 0.44
CA SER A 369 -12.22 46.33 0.72
C SER A 369 -12.43 44.81 0.63
N MET A 370 -11.36 44.05 0.28
CA MET A 370 -11.33 42.60 0.26
C MET A 370 -10.47 42.02 1.42
N ASP A 371 -10.14 42.84 2.43
CA ASP A 371 -9.17 42.48 3.46
C ASP A 371 -9.77 41.62 4.56
N THR A 372 -11.04 41.85 4.88
CA THR A 372 -11.73 41.06 5.93
C THR A 372 -12.63 39.99 5.35
N VAL A 373 -12.85 38.92 6.14
CA VAL A 373 -13.70 37.79 5.75
C VAL A 373 -15.14 38.23 5.47
N ASP A 374 -15.66 39.16 6.30
CA ASP A 374 -17.04 39.69 6.17
C ASP A 374 -17.20 40.54 4.91
N ASP A 375 -16.15 41.27 4.52
CA ASP A 375 -16.12 42.03 3.28
C ASP A 375 -16.11 41.10 2.06
N VAL A 376 -15.31 40.06 2.08
CA VAL A 376 -15.26 39.03 1.04
C VAL A 376 -16.61 38.36 0.84
N ILE A 377 -17.32 38.00 1.93
CA ILE A 377 -18.67 37.41 1.87
C ILE A 377 -19.65 38.39 1.19
N ARG A 378 -19.68 39.68 1.59
CA ARG A 378 -20.58 40.65 0.99
C ARG A 378 -20.32 40.89 -0.49
N ILE A 379 -19.04 40.93 -0.87
CA ILE A 379 -18.64 41.06 -2.27
C ILE A 379 -19.02 39.82 -3.06
N GLN A 380 -18.86 38.59 -2.50
CA GLN A 380 -19.29 37.37 -3.13
C GLN A 380 -20.80 37.32 -3.32
N GLU A 381 -21.62 37.80 -2.34
CA GLU A 381 -23.06 37.95 -2.49
C GLU A 381 -23.45 38.87 -3.63
N SER A 382 -22.74 40.00 -3.73
CA SER A 382 -22.97 40.98 -4.81
C SER A 382 -22.57 40.40 -6.18
N ALA A 383 -21.48 39.67 -6.24
CA ALA A 383 -21.03 38.99 -7.46
C ALA A 383 -21.99 37.84 -7.87
N GLU A 384 -22.57 37.10 -6.92
CA GLU A 384 -23.60 36.11 -7.18
C GLU A 384 -24.86 36.71 -7.83
N MET A 385 -25.31 37.87 -7.32
CA MET A 385 -26.43 38.56 -7.93
C MET A 385 -26.12 38.99 -9.37
N LEU A 386 -24.93 39.54 -9.59
CA LEU A 386 -24.49 39.99 -10.92
C LEU A 386 -24.42 38.81 -11.89
N GLN A 387 -23.79 37.70 -11.48
CA GLN A 387 -23.65 36.51 -12.31
C GLN A 387 -24.99 35.85 -12.63
N LYS A 388 -25.89 35.76 -11.65
CA LYS A 388 -27.22 35.24 -11.81
C LYS A 388 -27.99 35.96 -12.93
N ILE A 389 -27.86 37.28 -12.95
CA ILE A 389 -28.53 38.11 -13.98
C ILE A 389 -27.87 37.92 -15.33
N LEU A 390 -26.54 37.93 -15.41
CA LEU A 390 -25.80 37.71 -16.67
C LEU A 390 -26.01 36.35 -17.29
N LYS A 391 -26.25 35.29 -16.45
CA LYS A 391 -26.50 33.91 -16.91
C LYS A 391 -27.99 33.60 -17.09
N THR A 392 -28.91 34.46 -16.64
CA THR A 392 -30.34 34.25 -16.80
C THR A 392 -30.72 34.30 -18.28
N LYS A 393 -31.23 33.21 -18.80
CA LYS A 393 -31.76 33.15 -20.16
C LYS A 393 -33.13 33.84 -20.21
N LEU A 394 -33.17 35.01 -20.76
CA LEU A 394 -34.41 35.72 -21.03
C LEU A 394 -35.05 35.14 -22.30
N PRO A 395 -36.39 35.14 -22.42
CA PRO A 395 -37.09 34.85 -23.68
C PRO A 395 -36.60 35.71 -24.87
N ASP A 396 -36.50 35.13 -26.07
CA ASP A 396 -35.88 35.77 -27.25
C ASP A 396 -36.46 37.16 -27.54
N GLY A 397 -37.75 37.36 -27.28
CA GLY A 397 -38.43 38.67 -27.46
C GLY A 397 -37.99 39.75 -26.50
N LEU A 398 -37.68 39.36 -25.23
CA LEU A 398 -37.19 40.29 -24.20
C LEU A 398 -35.70 40.59 -24.34
N GLN A 399 -34.96 39.59 -24.83
CA GLN A 399 -33.50 39.70 -25.04
C GLN A 399 -33.18 40.70 -26.18
N SER A 400 -34.08 40.84 -27.14
CA SER A 400 -33.95 41.80 -28.27
C SER A 400 -34.26 43.26 -27.91
N MET A 401 -34.78 43.55 -26.71
CA MET A 401 -35.05 44.92 -26.25
C MET A 401 -33.77 45.71 -26.03
N VAL A 402 -33.63 46.89 -26.69
CA VAL A 402 -32.44 47.75 -26.60
C VAL A 402 -32.11 48.11 -25.13
N ALA A 403 -33.11 48.49 -24.32
CA ALA A 403 -32.91 48.81 -22.92
C ALA A 403 -32.40 47.61 -22.07
N VAL A 404 -32.77 46.39 -22.41
CA VAL A 404 -32.25 45.16 -21.76
C VAL A 404 -30.82 44.90 -22.18
N GLN A 405 -30.50 45.07 -23.46
CA GLN A 405 -29.14 44.93 -24.00
C GLN A 405 -28.18 45.93 -23.40
N GLU A 406 -28.55 47.24 -23.39
CA GLU A 406 -27.72 48.30 -22.78
C GLU A 406 -27.48 48.01 -21.29
N ARG A 407 -28.50 47.48 -20.58
CA ARG A 407 -28.36 47.17 -19.16
C ARG A 407 -27.43 45.95 -18.92
N LEU A 408 -27.59 44.90 -19.71
CA LEU A 408 -26.69 43.74 -19.65
C LEU A 408 -25.26 44.09 -20.05
N GLU A 409 -25.07 44.94 -21.06
CA GLU A 409 -23.74 45.42 -21.45
C GLU A 409 -23.10 46.25 -20.34
N SER A 410 -23.89 47.14 -19.67
CA SER A 410 -23.43 47.86 -18.49
C SER A 410 -22.98 46.88 -17.37
N TYR A 411 -23.78 45.80 -17.13
CA TYR A 411 -23.42 44.79 -16.14
C TYR A 411 -22.17 43.98 -16.54
N ASN A 412 -22.00 43.66 -17.82
CA ASN A 412 -20.78 43.06 -18.31
C ASN A 412 -19.55 43.95 -18.07
N VAL A 413 -19.66 45.26 -18.28
CA VAL A 413 -18.58 46.20 -17.95
C VAL A 413 -18.27 46.23 -16.46
N HIS A 414 -19.30 46.17 -15.59
CA HIS A 414 -19.08 46.05 -14.14
C HIS A 414 -18.43 44.72 -13.78
N GLY A 415 -18.86 43.62 -14.41
CA GLY A 415 -18.26 42.28 -14.25
C GLY A 415 -16.78 42.26 -14.62
N ASN A 416 -16.43 42.82 -15.80
CA ASN A 416 -15.04 42.85 -16.26
C ASN A 416 -14.15 43.71 -15.34
N ARG A 417 -14.64 44.86 -14.89
CA ARG A 417 -13.89 45.70 -13.92
C ARG A 417 -13.73 44.99 -12.58
N PHE A 418 -14.74 44.26 -12.16
CA PHE A 418 -14.64 43.44 -10.94
C PHE A 418 -13.61 42.30 -11.11
N SER A 419 -13.64 41.59 -12.23
CA SER A 419 -12.61 40.59 -12.56
C SER A 419 -11.19 41.15 -12.58
N GLU A 420 -10.96 42.32 -13.24
CA GLU A 420 -9.65 42.98 -13.19
C GLU A 420 -9.19 43.29 -11.76
N ARG A 421 -10.12 43.74 -10.92
CA ARG A 421 -9.87 44.05 -9.52
C ARG A 421 -9.56 42.80 -8.70
N VAL A 422 -10.34 41.75 -8.87
CA VAL A 422 -10.12 40.43 -8.23
C VAL A 422 -8.78 39.83 -8.64
N PHE A 423 -8.47 39.88 -9.94
CA PHE A 423 -7.21 39.39 -10.45
C PHE A 423 -6.03 40.08 -9.79
N LYS A 424 -6.04 41.43 -9.75
CA LYS A 424 -4.98 42.23 -9.13
C LYS A 424 -4.85 41.90 -7.63
N PHE A 425 -5.98 41.87 -6.93
CA PHE A 425 -6.01 41.56 -5.49
C PHE A 425 -5.44 40.17 -5.20
N LEU A 426 -5.91 39.15 -5.90
CA LEU A 426 -5.44 37.78 -5.68
C LEU A 426 -3.95 37.64 -6.02
N LYS A 427 -3.48 38.26 -7.09
CA LYS A 427 -2.07 38.26 -7.43
C LYS A 427 -1.23 38.88 -6.31
N ASP A 428 -1.64 40.06 -5.81
CA ASP A 428 -0.96 40.74 -4.72
C ASP A 428 -0.99 39.88 -3.42
N GLN A 429 -2.11 39.19 -3.15
CA GLN A 429 -2.22 38.25 -2.00
C GLN A 429 -1.28 37.04 -2.12
N PHE A 430 -1.16 36.43 -3.29
CA PHE A 430 -0.24 35.31 -3.49
C PHE A 430 1.20 35.72 -3.21
N GLU A 431 1.62 36.88 -3.76
CA GLU A 431 2.97 37.40 -3.51
C GLU A 431 3.20 37.82 -2.05
N GLN A 432 2.20 38.45 -1.43
CA GLN A 432 2.30 38.92 -0.05
C GLN A 432 2.38 37.75 0.94
N GLN A 433 1.48 36.75 0.80
CA GLN A 433 1.49 35.57 1.70
C GLN A 433 2.79 34.79 1.55
N ALA A 434 3.30 34.62 0.34
CA ALA A 434 4.60 34.01 0.09
C ALA A 434 5.74 34.77 0.81
N LYS A 435 5.79 36.12 0.71
CA LYS A 435 6.79 36.93 1.37
C LYS A 435 6.69 36.87 2.90
N VAL A 436 5.48 36.96 3.46
CA VAL A 436 5.23 36.91 4.91
C VAL A 436 5.71 35.57 5.46
N TYR A 437 5.40 34.46 4.78
CA TYR A 437 5.85 33.12 5.19
C TYR A 437 7.39 33.05 5.18
N GLN A 438 8.04 33.55 4.13
CA GLN A 438 9.51 33.57 4.07
C GLN A 438 10.12 34.39 5.22
N GLU A 439 9.53 35.52 5.58
CA GLU A 439 10.00 36.32 6.71
C GLU A 439 9.83 35.61 8.06
N ILE A 440 8.70 34.98 8.28
CA ILE A 440 8.45 34.19 9.52
C ILE A 440 9.50 33.09 9.65
N ARG A 441 9.77 32.37 8.57
CA ARG A 441 10.77 31.29 8.54
C ARG A 441 12.19 31.80 8.77
N THR A 442 12.56 32.92 8.22
CA THR A 442 13.90 33.53 8.45
C THR A 442 14.07 33.97 9.90
N LYS A 443 13.03 34.48 10.55
CA LYS A 443 13.04 34.89 11.95
C LYS A 443 13.03 33.71 12.94
N SER A 444 12.41 32.57 12.56
CA SER A 444 12.34 31.38 13.41
C SER A 444 13.53 30.43 13.25
N SER A 445 14.49 30.73 12.37
CA SER A 445 15.73 29.95 12.28
C SER A 445 16.58 30.17 13.53
N PRO A 446 16.79 29.19 14.40
CA PRO A 446 17.58 29.37 15.61
C PRO A 446 19.04 29.54 15.23
N THR A 447 19.52 30.75 15.41
CA THR A 447 20.94 31.07 15.35
C THR A 447 21.71 30.26 16.42
N ASN A 448 22.67 29.45 15.96
CA ASN A 448 23.87 29.02 16.70
C ASN A 448 23.83 27.94 17.77
N ASN A 449 22.86 27.02 17.88
CA ASN A 449 23.01 25.91 18.85
C ASN A 449 22.72 24.48 18.31
N ARG A 450 22.92 24.24 17.01
CA ARG A 450 22.67 22.93 16.39
C ARG A 450 23.93 22.08 16.21
N LYS A 451 24.80 21.95 17.22
CA LYS A 451 25.89 20.96 17.11
C LYS A 451 25.55 19.53 17.57
N ASN A 452 24.39 19.29 18.19
CA ASN A 452 24.08 17.97 18.78
C ASN A 452 22.63 17.52 18.65
N GLN A 453 21.82 18.06 17.71
CA GLN A 453 20.54 17.42 17.39
C GLN A 453 20.68 16.73 16.03
N SER A 454 20.46 15.43 16.00
CA SER A 454 20.25 14.67 14.77
C SER A 454 19.18 15.41 13.95
N ALA A 455 19.57 16.06 12.86
CA ALA A 455 18.68 16.84 12.01
C ALA A 455 17.68 15.84 11.39
N SER A 456 16.43 15.91 11.84
CA SER A 456 15.36 15.12 11.23
C SER A 456 15.07 15.68 9.84
N ILE A 457 15.00 14.80 8.83
CA ILE A 457 14.58 15.13 7.47
C ILE A 457 13.06 15.28 7.48
N MET A 458 12.57 16.50 7.68
CA MET A 458 11.14 16.81 7.73
C MET A 458 10.82 18.01 6.86
N ALA A 459 9.79 17.86 6.04
CA ALA A 459 9.21 18.96 5.28
C ALA A 459 8.35 19.85 6.19
N HIS A 460 8.28 21.13 5.88
CA HIS A 460 7.46 22.10 6.60
C HIS A 460 6.23 22.45 5.77
N PRO A 461 5.02 22.08 6.21
CA PRO A 461 3.79 22.40 5.48
C PRO A 461 3.50 23.91 5.55
N HIS A 462 2.99 24.47 4.44
CA HIS A 462 2.65 25.89 4.30
C HIS A 462 1.24 26.21 4.83
N GLU A 463 0.84 25.62 5.96
CA GLU A 463 -0.51 25.69 6.51
C GLU A 463 -1.05 27.11 6.69
N THR A 464 -0.20 28.03 7.11
CA THR A 464 -0.62 29.43 7.30
C THR A 464 -0.94 30.15 5.99
N VAL A 465 -0.20 29.85 4.92
CA VAL A 465 -0.46 30.38 3.57
C VAL A 465 -1.74 29.78 3.02
N GLU A 466 -1.88 28.47 3.13
CA GLU A 466 -3.06 27.72 2.69
C GLU A 466 -4.33 28.21 3.38
N ASP A 467 -4.31 28.37 4.71
CA ASP A 467 -5.44 28.86 5.52
C ASP A 467 -5.86 30.31 5.16
N GLN A 468 -4.93 31.12 4.69
CA GLN A 468 -5.27 32.49 4.25
C GLN A 468 -5.82 32.52 2.83
N LEU A 469 -5.24 31.76 1.91
CA LEU A 469 -5.60 31.80 0.50
C LEU A 469 -6.91 31.07 0.18
N ILE A 470 -7.24 30.01 0.91
CA ILE A 470 -8.50 29.24 0.70
C ILE A 470 -9.75 30.11 0.88
N LYS A 471 -9.66 31.17 1.66
CA LYS A 471 -10.75 32.13 1.87
C LYS A 471 -11.22 32.76 0.57
N PHE A 472 -10.36 32.86 -0.41
CA PHE A 472 -10.60 33.49 -1.70
C PHE A 472 -11.05 32.54 -2.80
N GLN A 473 -11.36 31.27 -2.45
CA GLN A 473 -11.76 30.27 -3.43
C GLN A 473 -13.00 30.68 -4.24
N GLY A 474 -13.93 31.41 -3.64
CA GLY A 474 -15.10 31.96 -4.33
C GLY A 474 -14.73 32.92 -5.47
N PHE A 475 -13.70 33.76 -5.30
CA PHE A 475 -13.18 34.60 -6.36
C PHE A 475 -12.54 33.82 -7.49
N ASN A 476 -11.85 32.72 -7.21
CA ASN A 476 -11.32 31.85 -8.23
C ASN A 476 -12.44 31.20 -9.08
N LEU A 477 -13.57 30.84 -8.48
CA LEU A 477 -14.73 30.31 -9.20
C LEU A 477 -15.38 31.39 -10.07
N TRP A 478 -15.46 32.61 -9.58
CA TRP A 478 -15.94 33.74 -10.36
C TRP A 478 -15.11 33.89 -11.65
N GLU A 479 -13.78 33.99 -11.52
CA GLU A 479 -12.86 34.13 -12.67
C GLU A 479 -12.95 32.92 -13.62
N LYS A 480 -13.08 31.71 -13.10
CA LYS A 480 -13.24 30.49 -13.90
C LYS A 480 -14.42 30.56 -14.85
N GLU A 481 -15.53 31.16 -14.40
CA GLU A 481 -16.79 31.20 -15.16
C GLU A 481 -16.96 32.47 -15.97
N MET A 482 -16.47 33.61 -15.49
CA MET A 482 -16.66 34.88 -16.13
C MET A 482 -15.52 35.27 -17.07
N GLU A 483 -14.26 35.06 -16.64
CA GLU A 483 -13.08 35.41 -17.42
C GLU A 483 -12.03 34.27 -17.44
N PRO A 484 -12.24 33.23 -18.25
CA PRO A 484 -11.35 32.05 -18.27
C PRO A 484 -9.89 32.37 -18.63
N ARG A 485 -9.64 33.52 -19.31
CA ARG A 485 -8.28 33.96 -19.62
C ARG A 485 -7.56 34.48 -18.38
N MET A 486 -8.21 35.34 -17.60
CA MET A 486 -7.68 35.86 -16.34
C MET A 486 -7.49 34.74 -15.33
N TYR A 487 -8.45 33.78 -15.28
CA TYR A 487 -8.33 32.60 -14.46
C TYR A 487 -7.06 31.78 -14.77
N GLY A 488 -6.73 31.58 -16.05
CA GLY A 488 -5.50 30.88 -16.45
C GLY A 488 -4.22 31.63 -16.07
N GLU A 489 -4.23 32.99 -16.19
CA GLU A 489 -3.11 33.81 -15.75
C GLU A 489 -2.96 33.85 -14.24
N LEU A 490 -4.09 33.83 -13.49
CA LEU A 490 -4.08 33.81 -12.04
C LEU A 490 -3.43 32.53 -11.49
N GLN A 491 -3.73 31.38 -12.11
CA GLN A 491 -3.10 30.11 -11.78
C GLN A 491 -1.58 30.14 -12.01
N ARG A 492 -1.15 30.81 -13.10
CA ARG A 492 0.27 31.02 -13.37
C ARG A 492 0.93 31.95 -12.35
N CYS A 493 0.25 33.05 -11.99
CA CYS A 493 0.74 33.97 -10.95
C CYS A 493 0.90 33.25 -9.59
N TYR A 494 -0.06 32.38 -9.25
CA TYR A 494 0.04 31.53 -8.05
C TYR A 494 1.27 30.64 -8.11
N ALA A 495 1.44 29.89 -9.19
CA ALA A 495 2.58 28.99 -9.35
C ALA A 495 3.92 29.74 -9.25
N GLN A 496 4.03 30.90 -9.87
CA GLN A 496 5.23 31.75 -9.80
C GLN A 496 5.48 32.33 -8.40
N ALA A 497 4.43 32.66 -7.66
CA ALA A 497 4.56 33.21 -6.31
C ALA A 497 4.97 32.12 -5.30
N MET A 498 4.50 30.88 -5.49
CA MET A 498 4.80 29.72 -4.61
C MET A 498 6.16 29.09 -4.91
N ALA A 499 6.63 29.12 -6.15
CA ALA A 499 7.90 28.50 -6.55
C ALA A 499 9.10 28.82 -5.63
N PRO A 500 9.35 30.08 -5.20
CA PRO A 500 10.48 30.37 -4.31
C PRO A 500 10.35 29.75 -2.91
N LEU A 501 9.12 29.48 -2.44
CA LEU A 501 8.89 28.81 -1.15
C LEU A 501 9.32 27.35 -1.22
N PHE A 502 8.81 26.64 -2.23
CA PHE A 502 9.12 25.23 -2.42
C PHE A 502 10.58 24.99 -2.81
N GLU A 503 11.15 25.88 -3.61
CA GLU A 503 12.59 25.83 -3.93
C GLU A 503 13.45 25.86 -2.66
N ARG A 504 13.11 26.71 -1.73
CA ARG A 504 13.82 26.82 -0.45
C ARG A 504 13.65 25.55 0.39
N ASP A 505 12.42 25.05 0.54
CA ASP A 505 12.13 23.89 1.38
C ASP A 505 12.76 22.61 0.82
N ILE A 506 12.72 22.44 -0.51
CA ILE A 506 13.41 21.35 -1.20
C ILE A 506 14.92 21.44 -1.01
N ARG A 507 15.48 22.65 -1.14
CA ARG A 507 16.91 22.89 -0.92
C ARG A 507 17.30 22.54 0.53
N GLU A 508 16.48 22.90 1.52
CA GLU A 508 16.71 22.56 2.93
C GLU A 508 16.68 21.03 3.16
N LEU A 509 15.73 20.31 2.56
CA LEU A 509 15.67 18.85 2.60
C LEU A 509 16.90 18.21 1.96
N ILE A 510 17.31 18.69 0.79
CA ILE A 510 18.48 18.21 0.06
C ILE A 510 19.78 18.47 0.83
N ASP A 511 19.94 19.68 1.38
CA ASP A 511 21.13 20.03 2.16
C ASP A 511 21.21 19.21 3.46
N THR A 512 20.07 18.96 4.10
CA THR A 512 20.01 18.07 5.27
C THR A 512 20.46 16.66 4.90
N THR A 513 19.94 16.11 3.79
CA THR A 513 20.33 14.78 3.29
C THR A 513 21.81 14.75 2.87
N ARG A 514 22.30 15.80 2.22
CA ARG A 514 23.73 15.94 1.87
C ARG A 514 24.64 15.93 3.09
N ASN A 515 24.18 16.45 4.22
CA ASN A 515 24.94 16.40 5.46
C ASN A 515 25.10 14.97 5.99
N PHE A 516 24.10 14.10 5.82
CA PHE A 516 24.23 12.67 6.12
C PHE A 516 25.31 12.03 5.22
N TYR A 517 25.31 12.32 3.94
CA TYR A 517 26.32 11.79 3.01
C TYR A 517 27.73 12.38 3.24
N SER A 518 27.81 13.58 3.80
CA SER A 518 29.11 14.20 4.12
C SER A 518 29.86 13.45 5.22
N SER A 519 29.18 12.71 6.08
CA SER A 519 29.79 11.85 7.08
C SER A 519 30.53 10.66 6.45
N LEU A 520 29.99 10.12 5.33
CA LEU A 520 30.63 9.08 4.54
C LEU A 520 31.87 9.59 3.81
N ARG A 521 31.82 10.81 3.26
CA ARG A 521 32.93 11.37 2.51
C ARG A 521 34.21 11.57 3.30
N LYS A 522 34.15 11.54 4.63
CA LYS A 522 35.34 11.56 5.49
C LYS A 522 36.10 10.24 5.47
N ARG A 523 35.50 9.16 4.92
CA ARG A 523 36.17 7.91 4.61
C ARG A 523 36.67 8.02 3.17
N ASP A 524 37.96 7.82 2.94
CA ASP A 524 38.47 7.78 1.59
C ASP A 524 37.79 6.63 0.82
N VAL A 525 37.34 6.90 -0.42
CA VAL A 525 36.74 5.87 -1.30
C VAL A 525 37.68 4.67 -1.46
N ASP A 526 38.98 4.93 -1.34
CA ASP A 526 40.02 3.89 -1.34
C ASP A 526 39.99 2.99 -0.10
N GLU A 527 39.29 3.36 0.98
CA GLU A 527 39.12 2.54 2.17
C GLU A 527 37.88 1.63 2.09
N LEU A 528 37.03 1.78 1.07
CA LEU A 528 35.87 0.91 0.90
C LEU A 528 36.31 -0.51 0.52
N GLU A 529 36.24 -1.42 1.49
CA GLU A 529 36.68 -2.80 1.33
C GLU A 529 35.85 -3.64 0.36
N TYR A 530 34.63 -3.19 0.07
CA TYR A 530 33.71 -3.87 -0.83
C TYR A 530 33.85 -3.49 -2.31
N LEU A 531 34.72 -2.52 -2.65
CA LEU A 531 35.01 -2.17 -4.04
C LEU A 531 36.16 -2.97 -4.57
N PHE A 532 36.09 -3.38 -5.85
CA PHE A 532 37.21 -4.01 -6.55
C PHE A 532 38.32 -3.00 -6.79
N LYS A 533 39.54 -3.43 -6.57
CA LYS A 533 40.74 -2.58 -6.69
C LYS A 533 41.77 -3.27 -7.58
N PRO A 534 42.52 -2.51 -8.40
CA PRO A 534 43.62 -3.07 -9.19
C PRO A 534 44.66 -3.73 -8.28
N GLU A 535 45.19 -4.89 -8.69
CA GLU A 535 46.14 -5.68 -7.89
C GLU A 535 47.47 -4.96 -7.60
N GLU A 536 47.83 -3.99 -8.45
CA GLU A 536 49.06 -3.20 -8.32
C GLU A 536 49.03 -2.15 -7.19
N SER A 537 47.86 -1.84 -6.65
CA SER A 537 47.67 -0.78 -5.63
C SER A 537 48.07 -1.17 -4.22
N ARG A 538 48.49 -2.41 -3.96
CA ARG A 538 48.97 -2.85 -2.67
C ARG A 538 50.50 -2.84 -2.62
N PRO A 539 51.11 -1.97 -1.77
CA PRO A 539 52.54 -2.05 -1.56
C PRO A 539 52.91 -3.44 -1.04
N ALA A 540 53.91 -4.08 -1.61
CA ALA A 540 54.35 -5.42 -1.24
C ALA A 540 54.69 -5.61 0.27
N ARG A 541 54.81 -4.52 1.04
CA ARG A 541 54.99 -4.54 2.50
C ARG A 541 53.65 -4.73 3.27
N ALA A 542 52.50 -4.48 2.68
CA ALA A 542 51.22 -4.73 3.31
C ALA A 542 50.82 -6.22 3.28
N LEU A 543 51.37 -6.99 2.36
CA LEU A 543 51.18 -8.44 2.29
C LEU A 543 51.96 -9.23 3.37
N ALA A 544 52.95 -8.63 3.99
CA ALA A 544 53.72 -9.29 5.06
C ALA A 544 53.17 -8.99 6.49
N TYR A 545 52.24 -8.01 6.59
CA TYR A 545 51.60 -7.59 7.83
C TYR A 545 50.10 -7.28 7.66
N ALA A 546 49.44 -7.75 6.61
CA ALA A 546 48.04 -7.97 6.74
C ALA A 546 47.91 -9.01 7.84
N PRO A 547 47.31 -8.69 9.03
CA PRO A 547 46.83 -9.73 9.89
C PRO A 547 45.99 -10.58 8.93
N THR A 548 46.36 -11.86 8.78
CA THR A 548 45.38 -12.85 8.34
C THR A 548 44.14 -12.49 9.13
N LEU A 549 43.16 -11.83 8.48
CA LEU A 549 41.85 -11.69 9.03
C LEU A 549 41.44 -13.11 9.29
N ARG A 550 41.74 -13.57 10.53
CA ARG A 550 41.20 -14.82 11.01
C ARG A 550 39.74 -14.73 10.74
N THR A 551 39.16 -15.76 10.19
CA THR A 551 37.72 -15.92 10.05
C THR A 551 36.96 -15.64 11.35
N GLU A 552 37.67 -15.55 12.47
CA GLU A 552 37.17 -15.06 13.76
C GLU A 552 36.91 -13.54 13.81
N ASP A 553 37.59 -12.72 13.01
CA ASP A 553 37.32 -11.27 12.89
C ASP A 553 36.24 -10.94 11.84
N LEU A 554 36.02 -11.87 10.92
CA LEU A 554 34.83 -11.95 10.04
C LEU A 554 33.74 -12.81 10.70
N LYS A 555 33.57 -12.72 12.01
CA LYS A 555 32.46 -13.39 12.67
C LYS A 555 31.16 -12.89 12.05
N PRO A 556 30.27 -13.82 11.62
CA PRO A 556 28.96 -13.47 11.10
C PRO A 556 28.08 -12.69 12.12
N HIS A 557 28.59 -12.45 13.32
CA HIS A 557 27.98 -11.62 14.34
C HIS A 557 27.85 -10.14 13.97
N ARG A 558 28.71 -9.56 13.15
CA ARG A 558 28.63 -8.14 12.76
C ARG A 558 27.47 -7.87 11.81
N TYR A 559 27.21 -8.80 10.87
CA TYR A 559 26.09 -8.69 9.92
C TYR A 559 24.81 -9.41 10.37
N ARG A 560 24.92 -10.36 11.31
CA ARG A 560 23.77 -11.09 11.85
C ARG A 560 22.88 -10.21 12.74
N HIS A 561 23.41 -9.14 13.31
CA HIS A 561 22.62 -8.15 14.06
C HIS A 561 21.81 -7.22 13.16
N MET A 562 22.25 -6.98 11.93
CA MET A 562 21.50 -6.21 10.95
C MET A 562 20.22 -6.92 10.47
N LEU A 563 20.20 -8.26 10.47
CA LEU A 563 19.05 -9.07 10.01
C LEU A 563 18.07 -9.47 11.13
N ARG A 564 18.35 -9.17 12.40
CA ARG A 564 17.43 -9.39 13.52
C ARG A 564 17.12 -8.07 14.19
N GLY A 565 16.06 -7.42 13.75
CA GLY A 565 15.35 -6.46 14.57
C GLY A 565 14.75 -7.19 15.77
N SER A 566 15.24 -6.87 16.93
CA SER A 566 14.61 -6.84 18.25
C SER A 566 15.39 -7.57 19.35
N ALA A 567 15.48 -6.83 20.42
CA ALA A 567 15.56 -7.18 21.83
C ALA A 567 16.94 -7.54 22.42
N GLU A 568 17.24 -6.69 23.37
CA GLU A 568 18.04 -6.86 24.59
C GLU A 568 19.54 -6.57 24.52
N GLY A 569 19.81 -5.42 25.12
CA GLY A 569 20.91 -4.85 25.86
C GLY A 569 22.24 -5.60 25.95
N ILE A 570 23.32 -4.89 25.69
CA ILE A 570 24.49 -4.70 26.52
C ILE A 570 25.62 -4.00 25.71
N ASN A 571 26.01 -2.82 26.26
CA ASN A 571 27.29 -2.08 26.17
C ASN A 571 27.87 -1.62 24.82
N SER A 572 27.52 -0.40 24.44
CA SER A 572 28.31 0.84 24.41
C SER A 572 29.66 0.78 23.71
N ASN A 573 29.76 1.49 22.64
CA ASN A 573 30.85 2.02 21.82
C ASN A 573 31.14 1.38 20.44
N ARG A 574 30.51 0.28 20.03
CA ARG A 574 30.55 -0.25 18.63
C ARG A 574 29.25 -0.07 17.83
N SER A 575 28.18 0.37 18.46
CA SER A 575 26.84 0.51 17.84
C SER A 575 26.67 1.76 16.97
N SER A 576 27.53 2.78 17.12
CA SER A 576 27.34 4.05 16.42
C SER A 576 27.64 3.97 14.91
N ILE A 577 28.58 3.13 14.49
CA ILE A 577 28.98 3.05 13.06
C ILE A 577 27.92 2.33 12.22
N ASP A 578 27.33 1.26 12.75
CA ASP A 578 26.29 0.49 12.04
C ASP A 578 24.94 1.25 12.00
N GLU A 579 24.67 2.08 13.02
CA GLU A 579 23.49 2.97 13.05
C GLU A 579 23.65 4.15 12.09
N ASP A 580 24.86 4.70 11.94
CA ASP A 580 25.14 5.79 10.99
C ASP A 580 25.04 5.32 9.53
N GLU A 581 25.50 4.11 9.20
CA GLU A 581 25.37 3.53 7.86
C GLU A 581 23.93 3.27 7.49
N LYS A 582 23.13 2.70 8.41
CA LYS A 582 21.71 2.48 8.21
C LYS A 582 20.95 3.80 8.05
N ALA A 583 21.26 4.80 8.88
CA ALA A 583 20.68 6.13 8.75
C ALA A 583 21.00 6.77 7.39
N THR A 584 22.15 6.48 6.82
CA THR A 584 22.59 7.01 5.51
C THR A 584 21.85 6.32 4.35
N ASP A 585 21.69 4.98 4.39
CA ASP A 585 20.91 4.24 3.39
C ASP A 585 19.44 4.65 3.38
N GLU A 586 18.87 5.01 4.55
CA GLU A 586 17.50 5.46 4.70
C GLU A 586 17.28 6.96 4.43
N ALA A 587 18.35 7.78 4.48
CA ALA A 587 18.23 9.24 4.40
C ALA A 587 17.58 9.72 3.09
N PHE A 588 17.92 9.11 1.95
CA PHE A 588 17.30 9.43 0.68
C PHE A 588 15.83 9.04 0.64
N ALA A 589 15.48 7.87 1.17
CA ALA A 589 14.09 7.39 1.22
C ALA A 589 13.22 8.33 2.07
N GLN A 590 13.73 8.82 3.20
CA GLN A 590 13.04 9.82 4.03
C GLN A 590 12.88 11.14 3.27
N MET A 591 13.94 11.66 2.64
CA MET A 591 13.90 12.89 1.85
C MET A 591 12.91 12.75 0.68
N MET A 592 12.96 11.66 -0.09
CA MET A 592 12.02 11.40 -1.18
C MET A 592 10.58 11.36 -0.68
N ASN A 593 10.30 10.65 0.41
CA ASN A 593 8.96 10.59 0.97
C ASN A 593 8.46 11.99 1.38
N GLN A 594 9.29 12.80 2.05
CA GLN A 594 8.94 14.16 2.44
C GLN A 594 8.73 15.06 1.23
N SER A 595 9.58 14.95 0.23
CA SER A 595 9.48 15.73 -1.02
C SER A 595 8.21 15.37 -1.81
N ILE A 596 7.91 14.09 -1.99
CA ILE A 596 6.68 13.65 -2.68
C ILE A 596 5.43 14.04 -1.89
N MET A 597 5.47 13.99 -0.55
CA MET A 597 4.36 14.46 0.28
C MET A 597 4.12 15.97 0.12
N LEU A 598 5.16 16.78 -0.02
CA LEU A 598 5.01 18.21 -0.36
C LEU A 598 4.37 18.40 -1.74
N LEU A 599 4.85 17.66 -2.75
CA LEU A 599 4.30 17.72 -4.10
C LEU A 599 2.80 17.37 -4.10
N CYS A 600 2.45 16.26 -3.45
CA CYS A 600 1.06 15.80 -3.37
C CYS A 600 0.17 16.80 -2.66
N ARG A 601 0.66 17.35 -1.55
CA ARG A 601 -0.07 18.36 -0.79
C ARG A 601 -0.34 19.60 -1.64
N GLU A 602 0.68 20.12 -2.30
CA GLU A 602 0.54 21.33 -3.12
C GLU A 602 -0.38 21.10 -4.32
N GLN A 603 -0.23 19.98 -5.04
CA GLN A 603 -1.10 19.65 -6.15
C GLN A 603 -2.56 19.53 -5.69
N ASN A 604 -2.82 18.84 -4.58
CA ASN A 604 -4.15 18.69 -4.03
C ASN A 604 -4.73 20.02 -3.56
N TYR A 605 -3.93 20.83 -2.86
CA TYR A 605 -4.33 22.15 -2.42
C TYR A 605 -4.66 23.09 -3.60
N MET A 606 -3.79 23.14 -4.59
CA MET A 606 -4.00 23.94 -5.81
C MET A 606 -5.27 23.50 -6.56
N SER A 607 -5.48 22.17 -6.65
CA SER A 607 -6.70 21.60 -7.26
C SER A 607 -7.97 22.03 -6.52
N ASP A 608 -7.91 22.10 -5.19
CA ASP A 608 -9.01 22.54 -4.35
C ASP A 608 -9.19 24.06 -4.40
N LEU A 609 -8.09 24.85 -4.28
CA LEU A 609 -8.14 26.31 -4.33
C LEU A 609 -8.76 26.83 -5.63
N PHE A 610 -8.41 26.23 -6.75
CA PHE A 610 -8.92 26.59 -8.07
C PHE A 610 -10.11 25.74 -8.52
N GLU A 611 -10.63 24.85 -7.68
CA GLU A 611 -11.78 23.99 -8.04
C GLU A 611 -11.62 23.30 -9.41
N LEU A 612 -10.45 22.74 -9.70
CA LEU A 612 -10.10 22.25 -11.03
C LEU A 612 -10.92 21.06 -11.46
N THR A 613 -11.19 20.14 -10.54
CA THR A 613 -11.93 18.89 -10.77
C THR A 613 -13.42 19.01 -10.49
N SER A 614 -13.84 20.09 -9.84
CA SER A 614 -15.23 20.33 -9.50
C SER A 614 -16.03 20.80 -10.70
N THR A 615 -17.21 20.25 -10.89
CA THR A 615 -18.23 20.69 -11.85
C THR A 615 -19.19 21.70 -11.26
N ARG A 616 -19.04 22.03 -9.97
CA ARG A 616 -19.90 22.99 -9.30
C ARG A 616 -19.73 24.39 -9.87
N SER A 617 -20.85 25.07 -10.10
CA SER A 617 -20.83 26.48 -10.52
C SER A 617 -20.68 27.40 -9.29
N PHE A 618 -20.25 28.63 -9.55
CA PHE A 618 -20.17 29.65 -8.51
C PHE A 618 -21.53 29.85 -7.80
N LEU A 619 -22.62 29.78 -8.58
CA LEU A 619 -23.98 29.91 -8.04
C LEU A 619 -24.46 28.69 -7.22
N GLU A 620 -24.02 27.48 -7.58
CA GLU A 620 -24.38 26.24 -6.87
C GLU A 620 -23.66 26.08 -5.55
N ARG A 621 -22.48 26.68 -5.44
CA ARG A 621 -21.66 26.56 -4.24
C ARG A 621 -22.27 27.31 -3.05
N GLY A 622 -23.02 28.41 -3.33
CA GLY A 622 -23.48 29.34 -2.27
C GLY A 622 -22.30 29.96 -1.51
N MET A 623 -22.63 30.89 -0.65
CA MET A 623 -21.69 31.61 0.21
C MET A 623 -21.17 30.81 1.40
N VAL A 624 -21.15 29.49 1.30
CA VAL A 624 -20.57 28.67 2.35
C VAL A 624 -19.06 28.89 2.29
N TYR A 625 -18.57 29.60 3.29
CA TYR A 625 -17.15 29.70 3.57
C TYR A 625 -16.53 28.31 3.47
N SER A 626 -15.60 28.13 2.57
CA SER A 626 -14.90 26.85 2.49
C SER A 626 -14.20 26.60 3.81
N GLN A 627 -14.69 25.63 4.55
CA GLN A 627 -13.88 25.08 5.62
C GLN A 627 -12.58 24.64 4.98
N VAL A 628 -11.47 25.06 5.58
CA VAL A 628 -10.15 24.56 5.19
C VAL A 628 -10.22 23.07 5.02
N PRO A 629 -9.83 22.51 3.87
CA PRO A 629 -9.83 21.07 3.67
C PRO A 629 -9.15 20.38 4.85
N ASN A 630 -9.67 19.26 5.28
CA ASN A 630 -9.06 18.51 6.38
C ASN A 630 -7.60 18.28 6.02
N LYS A 631 -6.67 18.82 6.82
CA LYS A 631 -5.22 18.79 6.52
C LYS A 631 -4.68 17.41 6.16
N SER A 632 -5.31 16.36 6.68
CA SER A 632 -5.00 14.98 6.31
C SER A 632 -5.45 14.61 4.89
N GLU A 633 -6.48 15.23 4.35
CA GLU A 633 -7.00 14.97 3.00
C GLU A 633 -6.09 15.55 1.91
N LEU A 634 -5.32 16.58 2.23
CA LEU A 634 -4.32 17.14 1.30
C LEU A 634 -3.16 16.17 1.02
N TYR A 635 -2.90 15.22 1.93
CA TYR A 635 -1.92 14.16 1.73
C TYR A 635 -2.52 12.87 1.16
N SER A 636 -3.83 12.85 0.91
CA SER A 636 -4.50 11.65 0.41
C SER A 636 -4.24 11.45 -1.08
N ARG A 637 -4.14 10.20 -1.46
CA ARG A 637 -4.10 9.80 -2.86
C ARG A 637 -5.46 10.08 -3.51
N ARG A 638 -5.46 10.76 -4.65
CA ARG A 638 -6.62 11.01 -5.49
C ARG A 638 -6.54 10.19 -6.76
N ASP A 639 -7.69 9.82 -7.31
CA ASP A 639 -7.77 9.06 -8.55
C ASP A 639 -7.37 9.92 -9.75
N LYS A 640 -6.85 9.26 -10.77
CA LYS A 640 -6.41 9.91 -12.01
C LYS A 640 -7.52 10.76 -12.63
N ILE A 641 -7.20 12.00 -12.96
CA ILE A 641 -8.12 12.95 -13.57
C ILE A 641 -8.47 12.47 -14.98
N ARG A 642 -9.77 12.31 -15.26
CA ARG A 642 -10.25 11.84 -16.57
C ARG A 642 -10.05 12.87 -17.69
N ASP A 643 -10.08 14.16 -17.37
CA ASP A 643 -9.88 15.24 -18.34
C ASP A 643 -8.39 15.48 -18.56
N VAL A 644 -7.90 15.02 -19.70
CA VAL A 644 -6.50 15.19 -20.13
C VAL A 644 -6.06 16.65 -20.23
N LYS A 645 -6.98 17.59 -20.50
CA LYS A 645 -6.63 19.02 -20.57
C LYS A 645 -6.34 19.58 -19.17
N ILE A 646 -7.14 19.19 -18.20
CA ILE A 646 -6.94 19.59 -16.79
C ILE A 646 -5.64 18.98 -16.27
N SER A 647 -5.41 17.68 -16.49
CA SER A 647 -4.18 17.00 -16.08
C SER A 647 -2.92 17.66 -16.66
N LYS A 648 -2.91 17.97 -17.97
CA LYS A 648 -1.79 18.69 -18.59
C LYS A 648 -1.58 20.10 -18.03
N LYS A 649 -2.65 20.81 -17.68
CA LYS A 649 -2.52 22.12 -17.05
C LYS A 649 -1.91 22.01 -15.66
N ILE A 650 -2.42 21.12 -14.82
CA ILE A 650 -1.87 20.87 -13.48
C ILE A 650 -0.38 20.53 -13.60
N LEU A 651 -0.03 19.64 -14.51
CA LEU A 651 1.37 19.28 -14.76
C LEU A 651 2.22 20.50 -15.10
N SER A 652 1.75 21.38 -15.99
CA SER A 652 2.50 22.58 -16.38
C SER A 652 2.71 23.56 -15.21
N TRP A 653 1.79 23.63 -14.28
CA TRP A 653 1.96 24.49 -13.09
C TRP A 653 2.89 23.84 -12.05
N MET A 654 2.79 22.55 -11.88
CA MET A 654 3.73 21.79 -11.04
C MET A 654 5.17 21.90 -11.58
N GLU A 655 5.34 21.89 -12.91
CA GLU A 655 6.62 22.14 -13.56
C GLU A 655 7.17 23.56 -13.27
N ILE A 656 6.30 24.57 -13.13
CA ILE A 656 6.72 25.94 -12.74
C ILE A 656 7.08 26.00 -11.26
N ILE A 657 6.24 25.43 -10.39
CA ILE A 657 6.45 25.49 -8.93
C ILE A 657 7.73 24.74 -8.53
N PHE A 658 7.98 23.60 -9.17
CA PHE A 658 9.07 22.68 -8.83
C PHE A 658 10.17 22.60 -9.90
N GLU A 659 10.34 23.66 -10.71
CA GLU A 659 11.33 23.73 -11.80
C GLU A 659 12.73 23.32 -11.36
N THR A 660 13.16 23.75 -10.18
CA THR A 660 14.50 23.48 -9.66
C THR A 660 14.64 22.12 -8.94
N MET A 661 13.54 21.37 -8.77
CA MET A 661 13.52 20.16 -7.95
C MET A 661 14.36 19.03 -8.59
N GLU A 662 14.10 18.71 -9.84
CA GLU A 662 14.81 17.64 -10.55
C GLU A 662 16.32 17.91 -10.63
N PRO A 663 16.81 19.08 -11.06
CA PRO A 663 18.25 19.38 -11.07
C PRO A 663 18.91 19.26 -9.69
N ASN A 664 18.25 19.73 -8.67
CA ASN A 664 18.75 19.67 -7.30
C ASN A 664 18.80 18.22 -6.77
N MET A 665 17.78 17.40 -7.08
CA MET A 665 17.78 15.98 -6.74
C MET A 665 18.88 15.22 -7.49
N VAL A 666 19.05 15.47 -8.79
CA VAL A 666 20.14 14.90 -9.57
C VAL A 666 21.51 15.23 -8.98
N SER A 667 21.72 16.48 -8.59
CA SER A 667 22.96 16.90 -7.90
C SER A 667 23.18 16.16 -6.57
N LEU A 668 22.12 15.89 -5.82
CA LEU A 668 22.19 15.08 -4.60
C LEU A 668 22.51 13.62 -4.90
N LEU A 669 21.88 13.03 -5.92
CA LEU A 669 22.18 11.65 -6.36
C LEU A 669 23.66 11.52 -6.73
N GLU A 670 24.18 12.41 -7.56
CA GLU A 670 25.58 12.42 -7.96
C GLU A 670 26.54 12.58 -6.77
N TYR A 671 26.15 13.42 -5.80
CA TYR A 671 26.92 13.59 -4.58
C TYR A 671 26.92 12.33 -3.72
N GLY A 672 25.76 11.69 -3.53
CA GLY A 672 25.62 10.46 -2.73
C GLY A 672 26.38 9.30 -3.38
N VAL A 673 26.16 9.07 -4.68
CA VAL A 673 26.81 8.00 -5.45
C VAL A 673 28.34 8.18 -5.52
N LYS A 674 28.82 9.41 -5.58
CA LYS A 674 30.25 9.69 -5.51
C LYS A 674 30.85 9.38 -4.13
N SER A 675 30.06 9.47 -3.08
CA SER A 675 30.48 9.15 -1.71
C SER A 675 30.46 7.64 -1.47
N ASP A 676 29.41 6.96 -1.93
CA ASP A 676 29.26 5.51 -1.91
C ASP A 676 28.38 5.06 -3.09
N PRO A 677 28.97 4.40 -4.11
CA PRO A 677 28.23 3.96 -5.28
C PRO A 677 27.12 2.95 -4.99
N THR A 678 27.18 2.22 -3.89
CA THR A 678 26.16 1.22 -3.52
C THR A 678 24.85 1.86 -3.06
N LEU A 679 24.87 3.16 -2.67
CA LEU A 679 23.67 3.93 -2.35
C LEU A 679 22.68 4.00 -3.52
N THR A 680 23.16 3.79 -4.77
CA THR A 680 22.27 3.73 -5.93
C THR A 680 21.14 2.72 -5.77
N VAL A 681 21.39 1.60 -5.10
CA VAL A 681 20.40 0.53 -4.90
C VAL A 681 19.32 0.97 -3.90
N SER A 682 19.70 1.54 -2.75
CA SER A 682 18.75 2.05 -1.77
C SER A 682 17.96 3.25 -2.31
N MET A 683 18.60 4.10 -3.13
CA MET A 683 17.95 5.22 -3.81
C MET A 683 16.94 4.73 -4.87
N LEU A 684 17.30 3.71 -5.67
CA LEU A 684 16.39 3.08 -6.64
C LEU A 684 15.18 2.48 -5.93
N ALA A 685 15.40 1.74 -4.85
CA ALA A 685 14.32 1.17 -4.04
C ALA A 685 13.37 2.24 -3.50
N ALA A 686 13.92 3.37 -3.04
CA ALA A 686 13.12 4.48 -2.54
C ALA A 686 12.28 5.14 -3.65
N VAL A 687 12.84 5.30 -4.85
CA VAL A 687 12.13 5.86 -6.01
C VAL A 687 11.04 4.89 -6.48
N GLU A 688 11.35 3.61 -6.63
CA GLU A 688 10.42 2.55 -7.04
C GLU A 688 9.24 2.45 -6.05
N TYR A 689 9.51 2.48 -4.75
CA TYR A 689 8.46 2.52 -3.72
C TYR A 689 7.51 3.71 -3.90
N GLN A 690 8.02 4.89 -4.26
CA GLN A 690 7.16 6.05 -4.51
C GLN A 690 6.38 5.90 -5.82
N GLN A 691 6.97 5.30 -6.86
CA GLN A 691 6.27 5.00 -8.11
C GLN A 691 5.08 4.07 -7.86
N GLU A 692 5.30 2.93 -7.20
CA GLU A 692 4.24 1.98 -6.85
C GLU A 692 3.14 2.62 -5.99
N LYS A 693 3.53 3.40 -4.98
CA LYS A 693 2.61 4.08 -4.07
C LYS A 693 1.66 5.02 -4.79
N TRP A 694 2.15 5.75 -5.80
CA TRP A 694 1.40 6.78 -6.50
C TRP A 694 0.94 6.37 -7.90
N GLU A 695 1.24 5.17 -8.35
CA GLU A 695 0.79 4.63 -9.62
C GLU A 695 -0.74 4.68 -9.73
N GLY A 696 -1.26 5.12 -10.88
CA GLY A 696 -2.70 5.28 -11.11
C GLY A 696 -3.37 6.45 -10.36
N SER A 697 -2.59 7.30 -9.67
CA SER A 697 -3.07 8.55 -9.06
C SER A 697 -3.04 9.71 -10.06
N ASP A 698 -3.54 10.86 -9.61
CA ASP A 698 -3.49 12.14 -10.33
C ASP A 698 -2.12 12.83 -10.27
N GLN A 699 -1.13 12.26 -9.59
CA GLN A 699 0.18 12.86 -9.31
C GLN A 699 1.18 12.65 -10.47
N GLU A 700 0.81 13.11 -11.68
CA GLU A 700 1.62 12.91 -12.89
C GLU A 700 3.02 13.54 -12.80
N PHE A 701 3.18 14.69 -12.15
CA PHE A 701 4.49 15.33 -11.97
C PHE A 701 5.41 14.49 -11.08
N ALA A 702 4.89 13.99 -9.95
CA ALA A 702 5.64 13.14 -9.04
C ALA A 702 6.09 11.84 -9.72
N LEU A 703 5.20 11.23 -10.52
CA LEU A 703 5.52 10.01 -11.28
C LEU A 703 6.59 10.27 -12.35
N LYS A 704 6.50 11.37 -13.11
CA LYS A 704 7.54 11.76 -14.09
C LYS A 704 8.88 12.01 -13.42
N LEU A 705 8.88 12.71 -12.27
CA LEU A 705 10.09 12.94 -11.51
C LEU A 705 10.73 11.62 -11.07
N CYS A 706 9.93 10.71 -10.51
CA CYS A 706 10.40 9.38 -10.10
C CYS A 706 10.95 8.58 -11.30
N GLU A 707 10.28 8.63 -12.45
CA GLU A 707 10.73 7.97 -13.66
C GLU A 707 12.09 8.52 -14.14
N SER A 708 12.24 9.86 -14.19
CA SER A 708 13.51 10.51 -14.57
C SER A 708 14.65 10.13 -13.62
N LEU A 709 14.38 10.15 -12.29
CA LEU A 709 15.37 9.78 -11.28
C LEU A 709 15.72 8.30 -11.36
N SER A 710 14.75 7.41 -11.57
CA SER A 710 14.97 5.97 -11.73
C SER A 710 15.88 5.67 -12.93
N GLN A 711 15.57 6.27 -14.10
CA GLN A 711 16.39 6.12 -15.30
C GLN A 711 17.82 6.66 -15.10
N ARG A 712 17.97 7.74 -14.34
CA ARG A 712 19.29 8.30 -14.03
C ARG A 712 20.08 7.37 -13.10
N LEU A 713 19.45 6.92 -12.02
CA LEU A 713 20.06 6.01 -11.05
C LEU A 713 20.44 4.67 -11.67
N THR A 714 19.58 4.10 -12.52
CA THR A 714 19.89 2.85 -13.24
C THR A 714 21.14 3.01 -14.10
N ARG A 715 21.24 4.11 -14.86
CA ARG A 715 22.45 4.41 -15.66
C ARG A 715 23.70 4.59 -14.79
N MET A 716 23.56 5.25 -13.64
CA MET A 716 24.68 5.43 -12.70
C MET A 716 25.11 4.09 -12.11
N PHE A 717 24.17 3.24 -11.74
CA PHE A 717 24.45 1.90 -11.23
C PHE A 717 25.08 1.02 -12.28
N GLU A 718 24.56 1.02 -13.52
CA GLU A 718 25.15 0.26 -14.62
C GLU A 718 26.57 0.73 -14.95
N SER A 719 26.82 2.05 -14.94
CA SER A 719 28.14 2.62 -15.12
C SER A 719 29.09 2.16 -14.00
N PHE A 720 28.62 2.20 -12.75
CA PHE A 720 29.39 1.73 -11.59
C PHE A 720 29.74 0.24 -11.72
N ILE A 721 28.78 -0.62 -12.09
CA ILE A 721 29.01 -2.04 -12.30
C ILE A 721 29.99 -2.26 -13.46
N GLY A 722 29.85 -1.48 -14.55
CA GLY A 722 30.78 -1.50 -15.68
C GLY A 722 32.23 -1.17 -15.28
N ASP A 723 32.38 -0.15 -14.40
CA ASP A 723 33.72 0.18 -13.87
C ASP A 723 34.28 -0.93 -12.98
N GLN A 724 33.45 -1.58 -12.17
CA GLN A 724 33.89 -2.73 -11.37
C GLN A 724 34.27 -3.92 -12.23
N ILE A 725 33.52 -4.20 -13.29
CA ILE A 725 33.84 -5.25 -14.28
C ILE A 725 35.17 -4.95 -15.00
N ARG A 726 35.35 -3.71 -15.43
CA ARG A 726 36.60 -3.31 -16.07
C ARG A 726 37.82 -3.54 -15.16
N ILE A 727 37.72 -3.23 -13.87
CA ILE A 727 38.81 -3.48 -12.91
C ILE A 727 39.11 -4.98 -12.80
N ILE A 728 38.06 -5.83 -12.83
CA ILE A 728 38.23 -7.29 -12.82
C ILE A 728 38.96 -7.77 -14.10
N GLU A 729 38.52 -7.30 -15.27
CA GLU A 729 39.07 -7.68 -16.56
C GLU A 729 40.51 -7.16 -16.77
N GLU A 730 40.82 -5.98 -16.25
CA GLU A 730 42.18 -5.41 -16.30
C GLU A 730 43.17 -6.09 -15.34
N THR A 731 42.64 -6.93 -14.40
CA THR A 731 43.50 -7.63 -13.43
C THR A 731 44.39 -8.66 -14.11
N LYS A 732 45.71 -8.36 -14.20
CA LYS A 732 46.72 -9.25 -14.77
C LYS A 732 47.45 -9.99 -13.64
N VAL A 733 47.34 -11.30 -13.64
CA VAL A 733 47.98 -12.18 -12.67
C VAL A 733 48.86 -13.20 -13.41
N SER A 734 50.15 -13.28 -13.07
CA SER A 734 51.03 -14.28 -13.66
C SER A 734 50.89 -15.62 -12.93
N ILE A 735 50.61 -16.69 -13.68
CA ILE A 735 50.49 -18.07 -13.18
C ILE A 735 51.84 -18.64 -12.71
N LYS A 736 52.94 -18.07 -13.17
CA LYS A 736 54.32 -18.56 -12.79
C LYS A 736 54.57 -18.52 -11.29
N LYS A 737 53.86 -17.65 -10.57
CA LYS A 737 53.90 -17.59 -9.10
C LYS A 737 52.48 -17.81 -8.60
N ARG A 738 52.35 -18.73 -7.67
CA ARG A 738 51.12 -18.97 -6.96
C ARG A 738 50.71 -17.71 -6.18
N LYS A 739 49.43 -17.31 -6.27
CA LYS A 739 48.89 -16.12 -5.64
C LYS A 739 47.70 -16.39 -4.67
N GLY A 740 47.28 -17.65 -4.53
CA GLY A 740 46.12 -18.00 -3.74
C GLY A 740 44.83 -17.49 -4.34
N VAL A 741 43.88 -17.14 -3.50
CA VAL A 741 42.59 -16.56 -3.92
C VAL A 741 42.82 -15.17 -4.49
N LEU A 742 42.27 -14.91 -5.69
CA LEU A 742 42.38 -13.62 -6.37
C LEU A 742 41.60 -12.53 -5.62
N SER A 743 42.09 -11.30 -5.72
CA SER A 743 41.50 -10.15 -4.98
C SER A 743 39.98 -9.99 -5.24
N PHE A 744 39.58 -10.13 -6.49
CA PHE A 744 38.17 -9.96 -6.83
C PHE A 744 37.28 -11.10 -6.32
N PHE A 745 37.78 -12.33 -6.13
CA PHE A 745 37.04 -13.40 -5.44
C PHE A 745 36.92 -13.16 -3.95
N ARG A 746 37.89 -12.51 -3.31
CA ARG A 746 37.81 -12.12 -1.88
C ARG A 746 36.85 -10.96 -1.68
N THR A 747 36.85 -10.00 -2.59
CA THR A 747 36.03 -8.78 -2.50
C THR A 747 34.57 -9.06 -2.81
N PHE A 748 34.26 -9.94 -3.78
CA PHE A 748 32.90 -10.19 -4.26
C PHE A 748 31.87 -10.54 -3.16
N PRO A 749 32.14 -11.45 -2.20
CA PRO A 749 31.19 -11.73 -1.14
C PRO A 749 30.86 -10.51 -0.27
N ILE A 750 31.85 -9.64 -0.02
CA ILE A 750 31.67 -8.41 0.76
C ILE A 750 30.85 -7.41 -0.06
N PHE A 751 31.18 -7.29 -1.34
CA PHE A 751 30.41 -6.47 -2.30
C PHE A 751 28.94 -6.91 -2.37
N ALA A 752 28.69 -8.22 -2.53
CA ALA A 752 27.34 -8.75 -2.57
C ALA A 752 26.58 -8.52 -1.26
N MET A 753 27.23 -8.70 -0.10
CA MET A 753 26.61 -8.40 1.18
C MET A 753 26.26 -6.91 1.32
N ARG A 754 27.12 -5.99 0.88
CA ARG A 754 26.83 -4.55 0.92
C ARG A 754 25.63 -4.20 0.03
N LEU A 755 25.57 -4.78 -1.17
CA LEU A 755 24.41 -4.59 -2.06
C LEU A 755 23.12 -5.17 -1.46
N GLU A 756 23.17 -6.33 -0.79
CA GLU A 756 22.01 -6.90 -0.11
C GLU A 756 21.56 -6.04 1.09
N VAL A 757 22.48 -5.40 1.79
CA VAL A 757 22.15 -4.41 2.83
C VAL A 757 21.44 -3.21 2.21
N ALA A 758 21.97 -2.67 1.10
CA ALA A 758 21.32 -1.57 0.39
C ALA A 758 19.96 -1.96 -0.22
N ALA A 759 19.78 -3.26 -0.54
CA ALA A 759 18.57 -3.81 -1.12
C ALA A 759 17.58 -4.37 -0.07
N VAL A 760 17.77 -4.12 1.22
CA VAL A 760 16.98 -4.73 2.30
C VAL A 760 15.47 -4.43 2.21
N HIS A 761 15.12 -3.28 1.65
CA HIS A 761 13.72 -2.85 1.46
C HIS A 761 13.18 -3.13 0.05
N VAL A 762 13.99 -3.74 -0.81
CA VAL A 762 13.63 -4.04 -2.20
C VAL A 762 12.74 -5.28 -2.25
N GLN A 763 11.59 -5.17 -2.91
CA GLN A 763 10.68 -6.29 -3.11
C GLN A 763 11.31 -7.34 -4.05
N PRO A 764 11.02 -8.65 -3.86
CA PRO A 764 11.63 -9.72 -4.67
C PRO A 764 11.34 -9.62 -6.17
N GLU A 765 10.20 -9.06 -6.54
CA GLU A 765 9.72 -8.95 -7.94
C GLU A 765 9.97 -7.57 -8.54
N SER A 766 10.62 -6.65 -7.83
CA SER A 766 10.83 -5.28 -8.25
C SER A 766 11.86 -5.15 -9.36
N GLU A 767 11.76 -4.08 -10.15
CA GLU A 767 12.71 -3.75 -11.20
C GLU A 767 14.13 -3.50 -10.64
N THR A 768 14.20 -2.86 -9.47
CA THR A 768 15.44 -2.68 -8.72
C THR A 768 16.07 -4.04 -8.40
N ARG A 769 15.28 -5.03 -7.96
CA ARG A 769 15.80 -6.38 -7.67
C ARG A 769 16.34 -7.07 -8.91
N VAL A 770 15.62 -6.97 -10.02
CA VAL A 770 16.07 -7.49 -11.32
C VAL A 770 17.41 -6.86 -11.73
N THR A 771 17.54 -5.54 -11.55
CA THR A 771 18.76 -4.79 -11.86
C THR A 771 19.95 -5.26 -11.01
N VAL A 772 19.76 -5.44 -9.70
CA VAL A 772 20.78 -5.95 -8.78
C VAL A 772 21.18 -7.38 -9.14
N ASN A 773 20.21 -8.25 -9.44
CA ASN A 773 20.47 -9.62 -9.83
C ASN A 773 21.25 -9.69 -11.16
N SER A 774 20.89 -8.83 -12.13
CA SER A 774 21.64 -8.69 -13.39
C SER A 774 23.08 -8.23 -13.16
N ALA A 775 23.28 -7.31 -12.20
CA ALA A 775 24.63 -6.87 -11.82
C ALA A 775 25.47 -8.02 -11.26
N TYR A 776 24.89 -8.85 -10.37
CA TYR A 776 25.58 -10.05 -9.89
C TYR A 776 25.97 -10.99 -11.02
N GLU A 777 25.05 -11.23 -11.95
CA GLU A 777 25.34 -12.10 -13.09
C GLU A 777 26.49 -11.55 -13.94
N LYS A 778 26.46 -10.26 -14.27
CA LYS A 778 27.51 -9.60 -15.06
C LYS A 778 28.90 -9.66 -14.37
N VAL A 779 28.91 -9.33 -13.06
CA VAL A 779 30.17 -9.34 -12.28
C VAL A 779 30.72 -10.75 -12.15
N ILE A 780 29.93 -11.75 -11.82
CA ILE A 780 30.39 -13.13 -11.68
C ILE A 780 30.85 -13.68 -13.02
N GLN A 781 30.14 -13.39 -14.12
CA GLN A 781 30.57 -13.77 -15.46
C GLN A 781 31.93 -13.17 -15.79
N ALA A 782 32.15 -11.89 -15.50
CA ALA A 782 33.45 -11.24 -15.70
C ALA A 782 34.56 -11.87 -14.83
N MET A 783 34.24 -12.19 -13.58
CA MET A 783 35.16 -12.90 -12.67
C MET A 783 35.55 -14.27 -13.23
N MET A 784 34.59 -15.05 -13.71
CA MET A 784 34.82 -16.36 -14.29
C MET A 784 35.63 -16.27 -15.59
N ALA A 785 35.24 -15.32 -16.45
CA ALA A 785 35.97 -15.10 -17.70
C ALA A 785 37.44 -14.64 -17.48
N SER A 786 37.65 -13.77 -16.48
CA SER A 786 38.98 -13.33 -16.07
C SER A 786 39.81 -14.49 -15.50
N LEU A 787 39.21 -15.32 -14.63
CA LEU A 787 39.86 -16.52 -14.09
C LEU A 787 40.24 -17.50 -15.22
N GLU A 788 39.34 -17.75 -16.15
CA GLU A 788 39.57 -18.61 -17.31
C GLU A 788 40.65 -18.05 -18.22
N SER A 789 40.66 -16.74 -18.47
CA SER A 789 41.72 -16.08 -19.27
C SER A 789 43.09 -16.24 -18.61
N ILE A 790 43.19 -16.00 -17.30
CA ILE A 790 44.39 -16.17 -16.52
C ILE A 790 44.87 -17.65 -16.57
N ALA A 791 43.94 -18.61 -16.45
CA ALA A 791 44.26 -20.03 -16.54
C ALA A 791 44.76 -20.47 -17.92
N LYS A 792 44.14 -19.94 -18.98
CA LYS A 792 44.55 -20.22 -20.39
C LYS A 792 45.95 -19.70 -20.74
N GLU A 793 46.40 -18.61 -20.11
CA GLU A 793 47.78 -18.17 -20.26
C GLU A 793 48.79 -19.25 -19.78
N GLY A 794 48.40 -20.03 -18.77
CA GLY A 794 49.22 -21.16 -18.29
C GLY A 794 49.24 -22.35 -19.22
N ASP A 795 48.15 -22.63 -19.88
CA ASP A 795 48.01 -23.78 -20.78
C ASP A 795 48.81 -23.58 -22.08
N GLN A 796 48.97 -22.31 -22.52
CA GLN A 796 49.74 -21.95 -23.69
C GLN A 796 51.26 -22.12 -23.51
N THR A 797 51.74 -22.19 -22.27
CA THR A 797 53.19 -22.38 -22.00
C THR A 797 53.64 -23.82 -22.17
N GLY A 798 52.73 -24.81 -22.21
CA GLY A 798 53.03 -26.23 -22.34
C GLY A 798 53.83 -26.83 -21.17
N ASP A 799 53.96 -26.09 -20.04
CA ASP A 799 54.63 -26.56 -18.84
C ASP A 799 53.60 -27.19 -17.86
N ASP A 800 53.76 -28.48 -17.57
CA ASP A 800 52.91 -29.22 -16.61
C ASP A 800 52.76 -28.52 -15.27
N LYS A 801 53.73 -27.71 -14.88
CA LYS A 801 53.70 -26.94 -13.65
C LYS A 801 52.73 -25.77 -13.75
N ASP A 802 52.64 -25.10 -14.87
CA ASP A 802 51.72 -23.94 -15.06
C ASP A 802 50.29 -24.44 -15.20
N GLN A 803 50.03 -25.59 -15.83
CA GLN A 803 48.71 -26.26 -15.85
C GLN A 803 48.28 -26.66 -14.46
N LEU A 804 49.18 -27.23 -13.65
CA LEU A 804 48.88 -27.58 -12.28
C LEU A 804 48.58 -26.33 -11.44
N ASN A 805 49.34 -25.24 -11.61
CA ASN A 805 49.09 -23.98 -10.93
C ASN A 805 47.72 -23.38 -11.31
N ALA A 806 47.31 -23.49 -12.57
CA ALA A 806 45.99 -23.07 -13.04
C ALA A 806 44.86 -23.87 -12.35
N THR A 807 45.03 -25.19 -12.29
CA THR A 807 44.04 -26.06 -11.61
C THR A 807 43.93 -25.72 -10.11
N ILE A 808 45.05 -25.50 -9.43
CA ILE A 808 45.09 -25.09 -8.02
C ILE A 808 44.39 -23.76 -7.84
N MET A 809 44.64 -22.79 -8.69
CA MET A 809 43.98 -21.48 -8.67
C MET A 809 42.46 -21.60 -8.84
N TYR A 810 41.98 -22.46 -9.74
CA TYR A 810 40.57 -22.76 -9.88
C TYR A 810 39.97 -23.33 -8.59
N ILE A 811 40.65 -24.33 -8.00
CA ILE A 811 40.16 -24.95 -6.75
C ILE A 811 40.05 -23.91 -5.64
N GLU A 812 41.11 -23.11 -5.40
CA GLU A 812 41.16 -22.10 -4.36
C GLU A 812 40.06 -21.06 -4.56
N ASN A 813 39.89 -20.52 -5.75
CA ASN A 813 38.94 -19.45 -6.03
C ASN A 813 37.50 -19.96 -6.03
N MET A 814 37.23 -21.14 -6.60
CA MET A 814 35.89 -21.71 -6.59
C MET A 814 35.47 -22.18 -5.19
N HIS A 815 36.39 -22.77 -4.42
CA HIS A 815 36.16 -23.13 -3.04
C HIS A 815 35.82 -21.88 -2.20
N HIS A 816 36.63 -20.83 -2.31
CA HIS A 816 36.45 -19.59 -1.58
C HIS A 816 35.07 -18.97 -1.92
N LEU A 817 34.72 -18.87 -3.19
CA LEU A 817 33.45 -18.34 -3.62
C LEU A 817 32.27 -19.17 -3.07
N TYR A 818 32.34 -20.50 -3.29
CA TYR A 818 31.29 -21.41 -2.79
C TYR A 818 31.13 -21.33 -1.28
N HIS A 819 32.26 -21.41 -0.54
CA HIS A 819 32.26 -21.43 0.92
C HIS A 819 31.77 -20.11 1.51
N THR A 820 32.26 -18.98 1.03
CA THR A 820 31.92 -17.65 1.57
C THR A 820 30.49 -17.25 1.25
N LEU A 821 30.01 -17.50 0.03
CA LEU A 821 28.60 -17.20 -0.34
C LEU A 821 27.63 -18.05 0.48
N ARG A 822 27.96 -19.31 0.73
CA ARG A 822 27.13 -20.22 1.53
C ARG A 822 27.13 -19.82 3.01
N THR A 823 28.30 -19.51 3.57
CA THR A 823 28.47 -19.10 4.97
C THR A 823 27.72 -17.79 5.23
N ASN A 824 27.76 -16.86 4.30
CA ASN A 824 27.06 -15.58 4.37
C ASN A 824 25.56 -15.70 4.01
N LYS A 825 25.06 -16.90 3.69
CA LYS A 825 23.64 -17.19 3.39
C LYS A 825 23.06 -16.32 2.27
N LEU A 826 23.83 -16.02 1.24
CA LEU A 826 23.40 -15.25 0.08
C LEU A 826 22.56 -16.13 -0.86
N HIS A 827 21.34 -16.44 -0.45
CA HIS A 827 20.43 -17.34 -1.18
C HIS A 827 20.09 -16.84 -2.60
N VAL A 828 20.16 -15.55 -2.83
CA VAL A 828 19.95 -14.94 -4.15
C VAL A 828 20.95 -15.48 -5.18
N LEU A 829 22.15 -15.87 -4.74
CA LEU A 829 23.22 -16.39 -5.57
C LEU A 829 23.27 -17.93 -5.62
N GLU A 830 22.19 -18.63 -5.24
CA GLU A 830 22.13 -20.11 -5.16
C GLU A 830 22.53 -20.79 -6.48
N LYS A 831 22.16 -20.21 -7.62
CA LYS A 831 22.59 -20.68 -8.95
C LYS A 831 24.13 -20.68 -9.07
N TRP A 832 24.75 -19.61 -8.62
CA TRP A 832 26.19 -19.43 -8.70
C TRP A 832 26.94 -20.21 -7.63
N ILE A 833 26.33 -20.40 -6.46
CA ILE A 833 26.84 -21.30 -5.41
C ILE A 833 26.94 -22.73 -5.96
N LYS A 834 25.90 -23.21 -6.64
CA LYS A 834 25.87 -24.53 -7.27
C LYS A 834 26.89 -24.63 -8.41
N HIS A 835 27.00 -23.58 -9.23
CA HIS A 835 27.98 -23.53 -10.32
C HIS A 835 29.42 -23.57 -9.79
N ALA A 836 29.75 -22.72 -8.82
CA ALA A 836 31.06 -22.68 -8.19
C ALA A 836 31.42 -24.02 -7.55
N LYS A 837 30.44 -24.67 -6.87
CA LYS A 837 30.62 -25.99 -6.32
C LYS A 837 30.93 -27.04 -7.40
N SER A 838 30.15 -27.03 -8.48
CA SER A 838 30.36 -27.99 -9.59
C SER A 838 31.76 -27.81 -10.25
N GLN A 839 32.18 -26.57 -10.46
CA GLN A 839 33.49 -26.25 -11.01
C GLN A 839 34.61 -26.63 -10.03
N TYR A 840 34.40 -26.37 -8.73
CA TYR A 840 35.30 -26.79 -7.67
C TYR A 840 35.46 -28.32 -7.66
N ASP A 841 34.36 -29.06 -7.62
CA ASP A 841 34.36 -30.52 -7.57
C ASP A 841 35.07 -31.11 -8.84
N SER A 842 34.80 -30.57 -10.03
CA SER A 842 35.44 -30.98 -11.28
C SER A 842 36.96 -30.71 -11.27
N SER A 843 37.37 -29.51 -10.84
CA SER A 843 38.79 -29.14 -10.79
C SER A 843 39.53 -29.90 -9.71
N LEU A 844 38.87 -30.19 -8.58
CA LEU A 844 39.43 -31.03 -7.52
C LEU A 844 39.66 -32.45 -8.00
N ASN A 845 38.69 -33.04 -8.69
CA ASN A 845 38.82 -34.39 -9.26
C ASN A 845 39.97 -34.42 -10.27
N SER A 846 40.07 -33.41 -11.15
CA SER A 846 41.17 -33.31 -12.09
C SER A 846 42.54 -33.19 -11.40
N TYR A 847 42.62 -32.34 -10.35
CA TYR A 847 43.83 -32.19 -9.54
C TYR A 847 44.21 -33.51 -8.87
N VAL A 848 43.26 -34.17 -8.21
CA VAL A 848 43.46 -35.43 -7.51
C VAL A 848 43.98 -36.51 -8.48
N HIS A 849 43.38 -36.63 -9.67
CA HIS A 849 43.86 -37.55 -10.71
C HIS A 849 45.30 -37.25 -11.16
N VAL A 850 45.64 -35.99 -11.37
CA VAL A 850 47.01 -35.61 -11.77
C VAL A 850 48.02 -35.83 -10.66
N ILE A 851 47.64 -35.48 -9.42
CA ILE A 851 48.58 -35.52 -8.31
C ILE A 851 48.85 -36.93 -7.81
N ILE A 852 47.86 -37.83 -7.91
CA ILE A 852 47.98 -39.23 -7.49
C ILE A 852 48.91 -40.06 -8.45
N ARG A 853 49.04 -39.62 -9.70
CA ARG A 853 49.96 -40.20 -10.66
C ARG A 853 51.44 -40.05 -10.24
N ARG A 854 51.75 -39.06 -9.41
CA ARG A 854 53.14 -38.86 -8.96
C ARG A 854 53.68 -39.98 -8.07
N PRO A 855 52.94 -40.40 -7.00
CA PRO A 855 53.34 -41.56 -6.20
C PRO A 855 53.11 -42.92 -6.89
N LEU A 856 52.07 -43.05 -7.73
CA LEU A 856 51.60 -44.30 -8.30
C LEU A 856 51.68 -44.40 -9.83
N GLY A 857 52.37 -43.49 -10.50
CA GLY A 857 52.30 -43.32 -11.96
C GLY A 857 52.51 -44.61 -12.77
N ARG A 858 53.59 -45.33 -12.53
CA ARG A 858 53.85 -46.59 -13.26
C ARG A 858 52.89 -47.70 -12.91
N LEU A 859 52.37 -47.70 -11.67
CA LEU A 859 51.33 -48.64 -11.21
C LEU A 859 50.01 -48.40 -11.92
N LEU A 860 49.58 -47.11 -11.94
CA LEU A 860 48.34 -46.68 -12.61
C LEU A 860 48.42 -46.91 -14.12
N GLU A 861 49.55 -46.55 -14.77
CA GLU A 861 49.75 -46.74 -16.20
C GLU A 861 49.67 -48.22 -16.60
N PHE A 862 50.27 -49.09 -15.78
CA PHE A 862 50.19 -50.54 -16.00
C PHE A 862 48.74 -51.02 -15.91
N PHE A 863 47.98 -50.65 -14.86
CA PHE A 863 46.61 -51.12 -14.68
C PHE A 863 45.61 -50.44 -15.65
N GLU A 864 45.82 -49.22 -16.09
CA GLU A 864 45.07 -48.58 -17.20
C GLU A 864 45.24 -49.36 -18.49
N GLY A 865 46.46 -49.84 -18.76
CA GLY A 865 46.73 -50.70 -19.90
C GLY A 865 46.08 -52.11 -19.74
N VAL A 866 46.13 -52.70 -18.55
CA VAL A 866 45.39 -53.94 -18.24
C VAL A 866 43.93 -53.80 -18.48
N GLU A 867 43.31 -52.72 -17.97
CA GLU A 867 41.85 -52.47 -18.11
C GLU A 867 41.48 -52.23 -19.59
N THR A 868 42.30 -51.48 -20.34
CA THR A 868 42.06 -51.28 -21.76
C THR A 868 42.08 -52.56 -22.54
N MET A 869 43.04 -53.43 -22.23
CA MET A 869 43.12 -54.74 -22.84
C MET A 869 42.00 -55.68 -22.40
N ALA A 870 41.60 -55.64 -21.11
CA ALA A 870 40.50 -56.43 -20.60
C ALA A 870 39.14 -56.06 -21.24
N ARG A 871 38.95 -54.77 -21.57
CA ARG A 871 37.76 -54.29 -22.29
C ARG A 871 37.74 -54.70 -23.76
N THR A 872 38.88 -54.92 -24.38
CA THR A 872 39.00 -55.30 -25.81
C THR A 872 39.09 -56.81 -26.01
N SER A 873 39.44 -57.58 -24.96
CA SER A 873 39.55 -59.05 -25.01
C SER A 873 38.17 -59.72 -24.73
N SER A 874 37.94 -60.88 -25.33
CA SER A 874 36.74 -61.70 -25.11
C SER A 874 36.66 -62.26 -23.69
N MET A 875 37.80 -62.50 -23.06
CA MET A 875 37.92 -62.96 -21.68
C MET A 875 38.97 -62.13 -20.92
N PRO A 876 38.67 -61.55 -19.74
CA PRO A 876 39.62 -60.74 -18.98
C PRO A 876 40.94 -61.47 -18.64
N GLU A 877 40.92 -62.81 -18.51
CA GLU A 877 42.08 -63.64 -18.18
C GLU A 877 43.15 -63.65 -19.28
N GLU A 878 42.76 -63.44 -20.54
CA GLU A 878 43.67 -63.40 -21.69
C GLU A 878 44.71 -62.30 -21.55
N VAL A 879 44.45 -61.26 -20.83
CA VAL A 879 45.38 -60.18 -20.55
C VAL A 879 46.67 -60.68 -19.89
N SER A 880 46.56 -61.73 -19.06
CA SER A 880 47.71 -62.33 -18.34
C SER A 880 48.77 -62.99 -19.28
N PHE A 881 48.39 -63.31 -20.53
CA PHE A 881 49.27 -63.85 -21.57
C PHE A 881 49.86 -62.78 -22.47
N HIS A 882 49.47 -61.57 -22.39
CA HIS A 882 49.95 -60.47 -23.23
C HIS A 882 51.39 -60.08 -22.79
N MET A 883 52.28 -59.89 -23.73
CA MET A 883 53.72 -59.62 -23.51
C MET A 883 54.00 -58.51 -22.51
N ASN A 884 53.21 -57.41 -22.59
CA ASN A 884 53.44 -56.22 -21.74
C ASN A 884 52.67 -56.29 -20.37
N TYR A 885 51.72 -57.21 -20.25
CA TYR A 885 50.85 -57.31 -19.07
C TYR A 885 50.89 -58.73 -18.45
N ASN A 886 51.92 -59.49 -18.67
CA ASN A 886 52.04 -60.84 -18.10
C ASN A 886 52.27 -60.81 -16.57
N LYS A 887 52.10 -61.96 -15.93
CA LYS A 887 52.29 -62.19 -14.48
C LYS A 887 53.66 -61.70 -13.97
N THR A 888 54.68 -61.76 -14.78
CA THR A 888 56.04 -61.31 -14.39
C THR A 888 56.15 -59.82 -14.36
N GLN A 889 55.55 -59.15 -15.34
CA GLN A 889 55.54 -57.68 -15.39
C GLN A 889 54.63 -57.14 -14.24
N LEU A 890 53.49 -57.78 -13.94
CA LEU A 890 52.60 -57.41 -12.80
C LEU A 890 53.47 -57.49 -11.51
N ARG A 891 54.16 -58.59 -11.25
CA ARG A 891 54.98 -58.71 -10.02
C ARG A 891 56.06 -57.65 -9.99
N LYS A 892 56.73 -57.40 -11.10
CA LYS A 892 57.80 -56.39 -11.18
C LYS A 892 57.23 -54.97 -10.87
N VAL A 893 56.11 -54.69 -11.34
CA VAL A 893 55.42 -53.36 -11.06
C VAL A 893 55.03 -53.29 -9.61
N ILE A 894 54.38 -54.30 -9.02
CA ILE A 894 53.96 -54.30 -7.61
C ILE A 894 55.20 -54.21 -6.68
N THR A 895 56.31 -54.96 -6.91
CA THR A 895 57.47 -54.86 -6.04
C THR A 895 58.16 -53.49 -6.06
N MET A 896 57.86 -52.63 -7.00
CA MET A 896 58.36 -51.24 -7.00
C MET A 896 57.66 -50.36 -5.93
N TYR A 897 56.57 -50.87 -5.34
CA TYR A 897 55.72 -50.07 -4.43
C TYR A 897 55.55 -50.74 -3.05
N PRO A 898 56.65 -51.01 -2.33
CA PRO A 898 56.57 -51.57 -0.99
C PRO A 898 56.01 -50.52 -0.03
N PRO A 899 55.39 -50.89 1.10
CA PRO A 899 54.71 -49.95 2.04
C PRO A 899 55.63 -48.83 2.49
N LYS A 900 56.92 -49.02 2.62
CA LYS A 900 57.89 -47.98 3.02
C LYS A 900 58.06 -46.87 1.93
N GLU A 901 58.11 -47.26 0.65
CA GLU A 901 58.19 -46.29 -0.45
C GLU A 901 56.82 -45.59 -0.67
N ILE A 902 55.72 -46.29 -0.47
CA ILE A 902 54.38 -45.64 -0.46
C ILE A 902 54.33 -44.60 0.64
N LYS A 903 54.74 -44.94 1.87
CA LYS A 903 54.71 -43.93 2.98
C LYS A 903 55.55 -42.72 2.69
N LYS A 904 56.77 -42.89 2.17
CA LYS A 904 57.67 -41.79 1.78
C LYS A 904 57.08 -40.95 0.64
N SER A 905 56.50 -41.60 -0.33
CA SER A 905 55.82 -40.91 -1.46
C SER A 905 54.59 -40.13 -1.00
N LEU A 906 53.80 -40.69 -0.07
CA LEU A 906 52.67 -40.01 0.57
C LEU A 906 53.12 -38.82 1.43
N GLU A 907 54.25 -38.92 2.16
CA GLU A 907 54.80 -37.78 2.91
C GLU A 907 55.22 -36.63 1.98
N GLN A 908 55.84 -36.96 0.84
CA GLN A 908 56.20 -35.95 -0.17
C GLN A 908 54.96 -35.37 -0.84
N LEU A 909 53.94 -36.19 -1.10
CA LEU A 909 52.68 -35.77 -1.66
C LEU A 909 51.99 -34.81 -0.68
N TYR A 910 51.90 -35.19 0.60
CA TYR A 910 51.27 -34.35 1.62
C TYR A 910 51.96 -32.97 1.72
N LYS A 911 53.29 -32.92 1.85
CA LYS A 911 54.05 -31.68 1.89
C LYS A 911 53.83 -30.80 0.66
N ARG A 912 53.58 -31.41 -0.50
CA ARG A 912 53.26 -30.69 -1.72
C ARG A 912 51.85 -30.18 -1.71
N VAL A 913 50.85 -30.98 -1.31
CA VAL A 913 49.44 -30.59 -1.18
C VAL A 913 49.27 -29.49 -0.12
N ASP A 914 49.97 -29.64 1.00
CA ASP A 914 50.02 -28.62 2.04
C ASP A 914 50.57 -27.30 1.48
N LYS A 915 51.68 -27.35 0.75
CA LYS A 915 52.19 -26.16 0.09
C LYS A 915 51.24 -25.59 -0.94
N HIS A 916 50.38 -26.39 -1.55
CA HIS A 916 49.37 -25.94 -2.53
C HIS A 916 48.15 -25.30 -1.89
N PHE A 917 47.71 -25.71 -0.70
CA PHE A 917 46.41 -25.33 -0.12
C PHE A 917 46.48 -24.87 1.33
N SER A 918 47.67 -24.49 1.85
CA SER A 918 47.82 -24.02 3.23
C SER A 918 47.29 -22.62 3.50
N GLU A 919 46.99 -21.83 2.47
CA GLU A 919 46.53 -20.44 2.61
C GLU A 919 45.03 -20.33 2.89
N GLU A 920 44.21 -21.31 2.45
CA GLU A 920 42.75 -21.32 2.68
C GLU A 920 42.39 -22.28 3.80
N GLU A 921 41.68 -21.76 4.81
CA GLU A 921 41.28 -22.52 5.98
C GLU A 921 40.33 -23.67 5.64
N GLY A 922 40.66 -24.88 6.05
CA GLY A 922 39.89 -26.10 5.80
C GLY A 922 40.03 -26.73 4.40
N LEU A 923 40.55 -26.00 3.41
CA LEU A 923 40.65 -26.51 2.06
C LEU A 923 41.65 -27.69 1.95
N LEU A 924 42.77 -27.59 2.62
CA LEU A 924 43.76 -28.66 2.68
C LEU A 924 43.15 -29.99 3.14
N GLN A 925 42.32 -29.92 4.18
CA GLN A 925 41.64 -31.12 4.75
C GLN A 925 40.69 -31.76 3.76
N VAL A 926 39.93 -30.93 3.02
CA VAL A 926 38.99 -31.45 2.02
C VAL A 926 39.72 -32.06 0.82
N VAL A 927 40.75 -31.37 0.32
CA VAL A 927 41.59 -31.89 -0.78
C VAL A 927 42.28 -33.20 -0.37
N TRP A 928 42.80 -33.24 0.85
CA TRP A 928 43.47 -34.45 1.36
C TRP A 928 42.48 -35.62 1.48
N ARG A 929 41.29 -35.37 1.91
CA ARG A 929 40.22 -36.37 1.94
C ARG A 929 39.91 -36.87 0.52
N GLY A 930 39.74 -35.98 -0.45
CA GLY A 930 39.51 -36.34 -1.85
C GLY A 930 40.64 -37.22 -2.40
N ILE A 931 41.90 -36.91 -2.04
CA ILE A 931 43.05 -37.73 -2.39
C ILE A 931 42.98 -39.10 -1.72
N GLN A 932 42.56 -39.18 -0.45
CA GLN A 932 42.37 -40.45 0.26
C GLN A 932 41.30 -41.33 -0.41
N GLU A 933 40.18 -40.73 -0.74
CA GLU A 933 39.06 -41.43 -1.40
C GLU A 933 39.49 -41.98 -2.76
N GLU A 934 40.21 -41.19 -3.54
CA GLU A 934 40.72 -41.63 -4.85
C GLU A 934 41.79 -42.73 -4.71
N PHE A 935 42.68 -42.63 -3.71
CA PHE A 935 43.64 -43.71 -3.47
C PHE A 935 42.94 -45.04 -3.12
N ILE A 936 41.88 -44.98 -2.32
CA ILE A 936 41.08 -46.16 -1.98
C ILE A 936 40.42 -46.72 -3.25
N GLN A 937 39.78 -45.87 -4.04
CA GLN A 937 39.11 -46.30 -5.27
C GLN A 937 40.11 -46.91 -6.26
N GLN A 938 41.27 -46.31 -6.44
CA GLN A 938 42.29 -46.85 -7.32
C GLN A 938 42.86 -48.18 -6.78
N HIS A 939 43.08 -48.30 -5.46
CA HIS A 939 43.47 -49.56 -4.83
C HIS A 939 42.42 -50.64 -5.08
N GLU A 940 41.14 -50.38 -4.81
CA GLU A 940 40.06 -51.34 -5.06
C GLU A 940 39.93 -51.72 -6.52
N ARG A 941 40.11 -50.77 -7.42
CA ARG A 941 40.09 -50.97 -8.87
C ARG A 941 41.24 -51.90 -9.28
N MET A 942 42.43 -51.61 -8.79
CA MET A 942 43.62 -52.45 -9.09
C MET A 942 43.47 -53.89 -8.54
N GLU A 943 43.03 -54.06 -7.29
CA GLU A 943 42.75 -55.36 -6.70
C GLU A 943 41.64 -56.14 -7.44
N ASN A 944 40.61 -55.43 -7.93
CA ASN A 944 39.59 -56.05 -8.75
C ASN A 944 40.12 -56.49 -10.12
N LEU A 945 40.95 -55.68 -10.74
CA LEU A 945 41.60 -56.05 -12.00
C LEU A 945 42.59 -57.22 -11.82
N ILE A 946 43.30 -57.29 -10.70
CA ILE A 946 44.16 -58.43 -10.37
C ILE A 946 43.31 -59.69 -10.26
N ARG A 947 42.19 -59.67 -9.54
CA ARG A 947 41.28 -60.79 -9.37
C ARG A 947 40.66 -61.24 -10.69
N GLN A 948 40.29 -60.35 -11.57
CA GLN A 948 39.65 -60.59 -12.84
C GLN A 948 40.62 -61.10 -13.91
N CYS A 949 41.77 -60.45 -14.05
CA CYS A 949 42.72 -60.70 -15.16
C CYS A 949 43.82 -61.68 -14.79
N TYR A 950 44.06 -61.95 -13.50
CA TYR A 950 45.12 -62.83 -13.04
C TYR A 950 44.61 -63.82 -11.99
N PRO A 951 43.58 -64.66 -12.27
CA PRO A 951 43.14 -65.69 -11.34
C PRO A 951 44.22 -66.66 -11.08
N ASP A 952 44.28 -67.36 -9.94
CA ASP A 952 45.18 -68.40 -9.55
C ASP A 952 46.64 -67.99 -9.26
N VAL A 953 46.96 -66.74 -9.10
CA VAL A 953 48.36 -66.31 -8.92
C VAL A 953 48.67 -65.90 -7.48
N GLY A 954 47.66 -65.64 -6.67
CA GLY A 954 47.85 -65.20 -5.27
C GLY A 954 48.73 -63.95 -5.16
N ILE A 955 48.71 -63.09 -6.17
CA ILE A 955 49.36 -61.77 -6.19
C ILE A 955 48.41 -60.75 -5.67
N HIS A 956 48.83 -59.99 -4.70
CA HIS A 956 48.13 -58.85 -4.13
C HIS A 956 49.06 -57.66 -4.09
N LEU A 957 48.50 -56.45 -3.99
CA LEU A 957 49.31 -55.25 -3.73
C LEU A 957 50.03 -55.43 -2.39
N GLU A 958 51.27 -54.93 -2.29
CA GLU A 958 52.06 -55.05 -1.06
C GLU A 958 51.59 -54.13 0.07
N PHE A 959 50.62 -53.28 -0.16
CA PHE A 959 49.97 -52.40 0.80
C PHE A 959 48.46 -52.53 0.78
N THR A 960 47.88 -52.51 1.96
CA THR A 960 46.43 -52.65 2.13
C THR A 960 45.76 -51.27 2.21
N ILE A 961 44.41 -51.23 2.08
CA ILE A 961 43.59 -49.99 2.29
C ILE A 961 43.80 -49.47 3.70
N GLN A 962 43.93 -50.39 4.70
CA GLN A 962 44.13 -50.00 6.09
C GLN A 962 45.50 -49.34 6.29
N ASP A 963 46.54 -49.88 5.66
CA ASP A 963 47.88 -49.29 5.69
C ASP A 963 47.84 -47.87 5.09
N LEU A 964 47.16 -47.70 3.97
CA LEU A 964 46.99 -46.36 3.36
C LEU A 964 46.28 -45.41 4.31
N LEU A 965 45.19 -45.78 4.89
CA LEU A 965 44.39 -44.96 5.81
C LEU A 965 45.21 -44.56 7.05
N ASP A 966 45.95 -45.52 7.62
CA ASP A 966 46.79 -45.24 8.78
C ASP A 966 47.95 -44.31 8.47
N MET A 967 48.63 -44.52 7.34
CA MET A 967 49.69 -43.61 6.86
C MET A 967 49.16 -42.22 6.58
N MET A 968 48.00 -42.09 5.91
CA MET A 968 47.43 -40.80 5.53
C MET A 968 46.85 -40.06 6.78
N SER A 969 46.29 -40.81 7.74
CA SER A 969 45.81 -40.25 9.00
C SER A 969 46.98 -39.78 9.90
N GLU A 970 48.09 -40.53 9.94
CA GLU A 970 49.29 -40.12 10.66
C GLU A 970 49.88 -38.81 10.11
N LEU A 971 49.89 -38.63 8.78
CA LEU A 971 50.35 -37.42 8.12
C LEU A 971 49.45 -36.23 8.44
N ALA A 972 48.13 -36.44 8.41
CA ALA A 972 47.14 -35.35 8.74
C ALA A 972 47.24 -34.93 10.23
N ARG A 973 47.56 -35.85 11.15
CA ARG A 973 47.75 -35.53 12.58
C ARG A 973 49.06 -34.81 12.88
N LYS A 974 50.15 -35.10 12.14
CA LYS A 974 51.48 -34.49 12.37
C LYS A 974 51.55 -33.00 12.10
N VAL A 975 50.57 -32.44 11.39
CA VAL A 975 50.55 -31.01 11.01
C VAL A 975 49.50 -30.23 11.83
N ASN A 976 48.53 -30.90 12.46
CA ASN A 976 47.57 -30.26 13.39
C ASN A 976 48.17 -30.06 14.83
N ILE A 977 49.44 -30.31 15.02
CA ILE A 977 50.26 -29.94 16.20
C ILE A 977 51.18 -28.77 15.81
#